data_c9ab8bcbe33a18ac9a06b0f45b839af8
#
_entry.id   c9ab8bcbe33a18ac9a06b0f45b839af8
#
_cell.length_a   1.000
_cell.length_b   1.000
_cell.length_c   1.000
_cell.angle_alpha   90.00
_cell.angle_beta   90.00
_cell.angle_gamma   90.00
#
_symmetry.space_group_name_H-M   'P 1'
#
loop_
_entity.id
_entity.type
_entity.pdbx_description
1 polymer ?
#
loop_
_entity_poly.entity_id
_entity_poly.type
_entity_poly.pdbx_seq_one_letter_code
_entity_poly.pdbx_strand_id
1 'polypeptide(L)'
;VLGIAALVAIGSFTANLRQAIDDQAKQLLGADLGVTSRQPLPAAVENFLRELGGEEAHEVSFTSMMVFPASGGQTRLVQVRAVEGEFPFYGEFLTEPPGVAAQLRTRDDAAVLEDTLMAQFGVKPGDPVKLGRSSFVVAGALKKIPGESVAGGLFAPRAFVPLGAIPATGLLNAGSIARYRTLLRLPPGRDAEAVAAALREKFSGERLGVETVAGRKRELGRAMTNVDAFLSLVGFVALLLGAIGVASAVQVYVRQKLPTVAVLRCLGASARQGFAIYLLQGLALGAVGAAAGAALGVAIQLALPALVRGLLPVQVDFFISWLAVARGAGAGMAICVLFALLPLLAVRRVPPLAVLRAEFAEGSARRDPWRAGLYVLIVLAVTAFSVLQAPRPAVGLGFAATLGGSFAVLAGLARAVTWAARRFFPKTAPYEWRQGLANLYRPNNRTVLLLVSLGLGAALILTMVLTRATLLGQLRSADAGGRPNLLFFDIQDDQIEPLQKLLVAQGAPALSVSPIVTMRLAAVKGRPVDELLHDRSVHLPGWTLRREYRSTYRDHLVETEKLMAGKFTGRTGPGAAVVPVSVESGLARDMQLKLGDELDFDVQGVPVKTVVASLREVDWRRLEPNFFIVFPDGVLEAAPKFYLVAVRVPAPADSARVQQAVTRSFPNVSAIDLALVLQTLDGIFSKVEFVVRFMAVFTVATGVVVLAGAVLSGRSQRLRETVLLRTLGATRAQLRKIQFTEYALLGALAAVTGGLLAVAAGWLLAHFVFEAPLVVPPFVLVAGVAGVTAATVVTGWLANRGVADHPPLEVLRQEG
;
A
#
# COMPACT_ATOMS: atom_id res chain seq x y z
N VAL A 1 -14.83 -14.79 16.91
CA VAL A 1 -14.08 -13.81 17.72
C VAL A 1 -13.06 -13.08 16.85
N LEU A 2 -12.00 -13.74 16.36
CA LEU A 2 -10.88 -13.08 15.67
C LEU A 2 -11.30 -12.29 14.41
N GLY A 3 -12.13 -12.85 13.53
CA GLY A 3 -12.60 -12.17 12.32
C GLY A 3 -13.46 -10.95 12.63
N ILE A 4 -14.30 -11.02 13.68
CA ILE A 4 -15.10 -9.89 14.15
C ILE A 4 -14.18 -8.83 14.77
N ALA A 5 -13.19 -9.24 15.56
CA ALA A 5 -12.21 -8.33 16.15
C ALA A 5 -11.45 -7.53 15.09
N ALA A 6 -11.04 -8.18 14.00
CA ALA A 6 -10.38 -7.51 12.88
C ALA A 6 -11.28 -6.44 12.23
N LEU A 7 -12.55 -6.79 11.91
CA LEU A 7 -13.48 -5.83 11.30
C LEU A 7 -13.81 -4.66 12.24
N VAL A 8 -14.00 -4.93 13.53
CA VAL A 8 -14.30 -3.87 14.53
C VAL A 8 -13.09 -2.96 14.72
N ALA A 9 -11.88 -3.51 14.85
CA ALA A 9 -10.66 -2.73 15.02
C ALA A 9 -10.40 -1.80 13.81
N ILE A 10 -10.53 -2.35 12.59
CA ILE A 10 -10.35 -1.59 11.35
C ILE A 10 -11.41 -0.50 11.21
N GLY A 11 -12.69 -0.87 11.32
CA GLY A 11 -13.81 0.08 11.14
C GLY A 11 -13.78 1.21 12.16
N SER A 12 -13.44 0.92 13.43
CA SER A 12 -13.33 1.93 14.48
C SER A 12 -12.11 2.83 14.27
N PHE A 13 -10.95 2.26 13.88
CA PHE A 13 -9.76 3.05 13.56
C PHE A 13 -10.00 4.01 12.38
N THR A 14 -10.65 3.54 11.32
CA THR A 14 -11.02 4.38 10.18
C THR A 14 -11.99 5.50 10.57
N ALA A 15 -12.96 5.21 11.45
CA ALA A 15 -13.88 6.23 11.96
C ALA A 15 -13.13 7.33 12.74
N ASN A 16 -12.19 6.93 13.64
CA ASN A 16 -11.37 7.87 14.39
C ASN A 16 -10.49 8.72 13.48
N LEU A 17 -9.90 8.11 12.46
CA LEU A 17 -9.04 8.79 11.49
C LEU A 17 -9.84 9.80 10.64
N ARG A 18 -11.04 9.43 10.19
CA ARG A 18 -11.94 10.35 9.47
C ARG A 18 -12.32 11.54 10.33
N GLN A 19 -12.70 11.30 11.58
CA GLN A 19 -13.03 12.39 12.51
C GLN A 19 -11.82 13.30 12.76
N ALA A 20 -10.63 12.75 12.98
CA ALA A 20 -9.42 13.54 13.15
C ALA A 20 -9.10 14.42 11.92
N ILE A 21 -9.32 13.90 10.69
CA ILE A 21 -9.21 14.70 9.47
C ILE A 21 -10.27 15.80 9.41
N ASP A 22 -11.51 15.50 9.81
CA ASP A 22 -12.60 16.48 9.82
C ASP A 22 -12.36 17.60 10.81
N ASP A 23 -11.93 17.27 12.03
CA ASP A 23 -11.69 18.22 13.13
C ASP A 23 -10.43 19.08 12.87
N GLN A 24 -9.41 18.51 12.24
CA GLN A 24 -8.14 19.18 11.97
C GLN A 24 -8.03 19.73 10.53
N ALA A 25 -9.10 19.69 9.73
CA ALA A 25 -9.04 20.03 8.30
C ALA A 25 -8.52 21.45 8.03
N LYS A 26 -8.89 22.44 8.84
CA LYS A 26 -8.36 23.80 8.74
C LYS A 26 -6.87 23.89 9.08
N GLN A 27 -6.46 23.14 10.12
CA GLN A 27 -5.05 23.08 10.53
C GLN A 27 -4.19 22.38 9.46
N LEU A 28 -4.75 21.40 8.72
CA LEU A 28 -4.02 20.68 7.67
C LEU A 28 -3.61 21.55 6.48
N LEU A 29 -4.37 22.61 6.18
CA LEU A 29 -4.00 23.60 5.16
C LEU A 29 -3.19 24.76 5.75
N GLY A 30 -3.40 25.07 7.03
CA GLY A 30 -2.84 26.23 7.73
C GLY A 30 -3.46 27.57 7.32
N ALA A 31 -4.49 27.55 6.46
CA ALA A 31 -5.17 28.71 5.87
C ALA A 31 -6.60 28.33 5.46
N ASP A 32 -7.43 29.30 5.05
CA ASP A 32 -8.75 29.03 4.44
C ASP A 32 -8.59 28.71 2.93
N LEU A 33 -7.66 29.40 2.24
CA LEU A 33 -7.37 29.25 0.82
C LEU A 33 -5.86 29.29 0.60
N GLY A 34 -5.35 28.44 -0.28
CA GLY A 34 -3.97 28.45 -0.76
C GLY A 34 -3.92 28.56 -2.28
N VAL A 35 -3.13 29.48 -2.80
CA VAL A 35 -2.86 29.61 -4.23
C VAL A 35 -1.40 29.26 -4.48
N THR A 36 -1.13 28.30 -5.36
CA THR A 36 0.22 27.83 -5.67
C THR A 36 0.55 28.04 -7.13
N SER A 37 1.80 28.42 -7.41
CA SER A 37 2.36 28.55 -8.76
C SER A 37 3.80 28.05 -8.79
N ARG A 38 4.33 27.77 -9.99
CA ARG A 38 5.77 27.49 -10.20
C ARG A 38 6.59 28.73 -10.59
N GLN A 39 5.94 29.84 -10.81
CA GLN A 39 6.53 31.14 -11.08
C GLN A 39 5.92 32.15 -10.12
N PRO A 40 6.53 33.31 -9.90
CA PRO A 40 5.90 34.42 -9.18
C PRO A 40 4.50 34.67 -9.70
N LEU A 41 3.55 34.94 -8.79
CA LEU A 41 2.18 35.20 -9.20
C LEU A 41 2.08 36.43 -10.12
N PRO A 42 1.28 36.33 -11.18
CA PRO A 42 1.00 37.50 -12.00
C PRO A 42 0.36 38.62 -11.17
N ALA A 43 0.71 39.90 -11.46
CA ALA A 43 0.17 41.05 -10.75
C ALA A 43 -1.37 41.12 -10.74
N ALA A 44 -2.02 40.62 -11.81
CA ALA A 44 -3.48 40.53 -11.88
C ALA A 44 -4.07 39.57 -10.83
N VAL A 45 -3.38 38.45 -10.56
CA VAL A 45 -3.79 37.48 -9.53
C VAL A 45 -3.55 38.07 -8.14
N GLU A 46 -2.39 38.68 -7.90
CA GLU A 46 -2.07 39.31 -6.62
C GLU A 46 -3.06 40.41 -6.26
N ASN A 47 -3.41 41.26 -7.24
CA ASN A 47 -4.42 42.33 -7.04
C ASN A 47 -5.79 41.72 -6.70
N PHE A 48 -6.19 40.66 -7.41
CA PHE A 48 -7.46 39.98 -7.10
C PHE A 48 -7.46 39.42 -5.68
N LEU A 49 -6.36 38.81 -5.22
CA LEU A 49 -6.25 38.27 -3.85
C LEU A 49 -6.35 39.41 -2.82
N ARG A 50 -5.66 40.53 -3.02
CA ARG A 50 -5.75 41.70 -2.13
C ARG A 50 -7.15 42.31 -2.10
N GLU A 51 -7.89 42.35 -3.23
CA GLU A 51 -9.27 42.85 -3.29
C GLU A 51 -10.26 41.96 -2.49
N LEU A 52 -9.92 40.69 -2.24
CA LEU A 52 -10.74 39.80 -1.40
C LEU A 52 -10.77 40.29 0.06
N GLY A 53 -9.75 41.01 0.48
CA GLY A 53 -9.53 41.38 1.88
C GLY A 53 -9.16 40.15 2.73
N GLY A 54 -8.52 40.38 3.84
CA GLY A 54 -8.04 39.29 4.71
C GLY A 54 -6.54 39.40 4.98
N GLU A 55 -5.99 38.39 5.59
CA GLU A 55 -4.56 38.34 5.87
C GLU A 55 -3.88 37.38 4.91
N GLU A 56 -2.73 37.81 4.40
CA GLU A 56 -1.93 37.09 3.44
C GLU A 56 -0.61 36.64 4.07
N ALA A 57 -0.18 35.42 3.74
CA ALA A 57 1.15 34.90 4.03
C ALA A 57 1.75 34.34 2.74
N HIS A 58 3.01 34.63 2.50
CA HIS A 58 3.71 34.19 1.29
C HIS A 58 4.76 33.16 1.65
N GLU A 59 4.87 32.13 0.83
CA GLU A 59 5.86 31.08 0.96
C GLU A 59 6.50 30.80 -0.39
N VAL A 60 7.83 30.75 -0.42
CA VAL A 60 8.58 30.20 -1.56
C VAL A 60 9.35 28.99 -1.11
N SER A 61 9.08 27.85 -1.74
CA SER A 61 9.75 26.59 -1.39
C SER A 61 10.54 26.03 -2.56
N PHE A 62 11.77 25.61 -2.27
CA PHE A 62 12.69 24.98 -3.20
C PHE A 62 13.66 24.06 -2.48
N THR A 63 14.37 23.20 -3.19
CA THR A 63 15.42 22.37 -2.61
C THR A 63 16.79 22.98 -2.87
N SER A 64 17.64 23.00 -1.86
CA SER A 64 19.02 23.46 -1.98
C SER A 64 19.94 22.78 -0.99
N MET A 65 21.25 22.87 -1.24
CA MET A 65 22.26 22.36 -0.30
C MET A 65 22.50 23.38 0.82
N MET A 66 22.38 22.91 2.06
CA MET A 66 22.73 23.68 3.25
C MET A 66 24.08 23.19 3.80
N VAL A 67 24.96 24.10 4.16
CA VAL A 67 26.29 23.82 4.72
C VAL A 67 26.26 24.05 6.23
N PHE A 68 26.85 23.13 6.98
CA PHE A 68 26.94 23.16 8.44
C PHE A 68 28.41 23.39 8.88
N PRO A 69 28.83 24.64 9.07
CA PRO A 69 30.20 24.95 9.44
C PRO A 69 30.63 24.31 10.76
N ALA A 70 29.74 24.27 11.78
CA ALA A 70 29.98 23.65 13.08
C ALA A 70 30.25 22.14 12.98
N SER A 71 29.80 21.45 11.92
CA SER A 71 30.03 20.04 11.68
C SER A 71 31.11 19.78 10.62
N GLY A 72 32.18 20.58 10.61
CA GLY A 72 33.27 20.45 9.63
C GLY A 72 32.90 20.82 8.19
N GLY A 73 31.84 21.59 8.00
CA GLY A 73 31.37 22.05 6.69
C GLY A 73 30.66 20.94 5.90
N GLN A 74 30.08 19.97 6.57
CA GLN A 74 29.22 18.96 5.94
C GLN A 74 28.02 19.61 5.28
N THR A 75 27.46 18.97 4.25
CA THR A 75 26.36 19.48 3.45
C THR A 75 25.18 18.54 3.43
N ARG A 76 23.97 19.08 3.34
CA ARG A 76 22.74 18.31 3.21
C ARG A 76 21.76 19.01 2.28
N LEU A 77 21.11 18.21 1.43
CA LEU A 77 19.96 18.68 0.68
C LEU A 77 18.80 18.95 1.66
N VAL A 78 18.30 20.17 1.68
CA VAL A 78 17.18 20.61 2.50
C VAL A 78 16.07 21.18 1.64
N GLN A 79 14.85 21.05 2.11
CA GLN A 79 13.71 21.79 1.54
C GLN A 79 13.68 23.16 2.22
N VAL A 80 14.15 24.18 1.52
CA VAL A 80 14.08 25.55 1.99
C VAL A 80 12.65 26.03 1.86
N ARG A 81 12.11 26.61 2.91
CA ARG A 81 10.80 27.24 2.98
C ARG A 81 10.99 28.68 3.44
N ALA A 82 11.01 29.58 2.50
CA ALA A 82 11.11 31.00 2.77
C ALA A 82 9.72 31.55 3.01
N VAL A 83 9.48 32.13 4.18
CA VAL A 83 8.14 32.56 4.63
C VAL A 83 8.11 34.03 4.99
N GLU A 84 6.96 34.67 4.70
CA GLU A 84 6.63 36.04 5.04
C GLU A 84 5.16 36.11 5.49
N GLY A 85 4.85 36.98 6.47
CA GLY A 85 3.52 37.09 7.03
C GLY A 85 3.25 36.17 8.21
N GLU A 86 2.00 36.05 8.60
CA GLU A 86 1.56 35.23 9.74
C GLU A 86 1.26 33.80 9.27
N PHE A 87 2.27 32.94 9.32
CA PHE A 87 2.15 31.52 8.94
C PHE A 87 2.49 30.60 10.11
N PRO A 88 1.67 29.60 10.39
CA PRO A 88 0.34 29.29 9.83
C PRO A 88 -0.77 30.09 10.52
N PHE A 89 -1.88 30.39 9.83
CA PHE A 89 -3.06 31.04 10.43
C PHE A 89 -3.82 30.10 11.35
N TYR A 90 -3.77 28.78 11.09
CA TYR A 90 -4.44 27.75 11.88
C TYR A 90 -3.46 26.64 12.25
N GLY A 91 -3.50 26.21 13.53
CA GLY A 91 -2.61 25.21 14.10
C GLY A 91 -1.34 25.84 14.67
N GLU A 92 -0.47 25.01 15.20
CA GLU A 92 0.75 25.46 15.91
C GLU A 92 2.00 25.12 15.13
N PHE A 93 2.87 26.10 14.96
CA PHE A 93 4.24 25.94 14.53
C PHE A 93 5.10 25.64 15.78
N LEU A 94 5.22 24.35 16.13
CA LEU A 94 5.91 23.93 17.34
C LEU A 94 7.41 23.94 17.13
N THR A 95 8.10 24.75 17.93
CA THR A 95 9.56 24.87 17.92
C THR A 95 10.16 24.66 19.31
N GLU A 96 11.43 24.32 19.36
CA GLU A 96 12.24 24.27 20.58
C GLU A 96 13.48 25.19 20.39
N PRO A 97 13.60 26.29 21.17
CA PRO A 97 12.65 26.82 22.17
C PRO A 97 11.28 27.23 21.60
N PRO A 98 10.21 27.27 22.45
CA PRO A 98 8.90 27.72 22.03
C PRO A 98 8.91 29.18 21.53
N GLY A 99 8.10 29.48 20.49
CA GLY A 99 7.92 30.85 19.99
C GLY A 99 9.02 31.36 19.05
N VAL A 100 10.03 30.56 18.74
CA VAL A 100 11.15 30.95 17.86
C VAL A 100 10.69 31.25 16.43
N ALA A 101 9.56 30.70 15.98
CA ALA A 101 8.98 31.01 14.67
C ALA A 101 8.73 32.50 14.46
N ALA A 102 8.46 33.28 15.50
CA ALA A 102 8.31 34.73 15.43
C ALA A 102 9.59 35.44 14.98
N GLN A 103 10.77 34.87 15.22
CA GLN A 103 12.04 35.44 14.77
C GLN A 103 12.20 35.44 13.24
N LEU A 104 11.53 34.53 12.53
CA LEU A 104 11.51 34.52 11.06
C LEU A 104 10.85 35.78 10.46
N ARG A 105 10.06 36.51 11.27
CA ARG A 105 9.40 37.75 10.87
C ARG A 105 10.19 39.02 11.25
N THR A 106 11.07 38.88 12.21
CA THR A 106 11.77 40.04 12.81
C THR A 106 13.25 40.10 12.49
N ARG A 107 13.82 39.01 12.01
CA ARG A 107 15.26 38.88 11.73
C ARG A 107 15.47 38.25 10.35
N ASP A 108 16.21 38.92 9.47
CA ASP A 108 16.53 38.40 8.12
C ASP A 108 17.58 37.28 8.12
N ASP A 109 18.30 37.09 9.23
CA ASP A 109 19.34 36.08 9.39
C ASP A 109 18.90 34.81 10.17
N ALA A 110 17.64 34.71 10.57
CA ALA A 110 17.16 33.61 11.37
C ALA A 110 16.85 32.35 10.50
N ALA A 111 17.18 31.17 11.02
CA ALA A 111 16.78 29.90 10.44
C ALA A 111 16.17 28.98 11.50
N VAL A 112 15.04 28.32 11.16
CA VAL A 112 14.46 27.25 11.98
C VAL A 112 14.62 25.95 11.22
N LEU A 113 15.34 25.00 11.81
CA LEU A 113 15.69 23.74 11.18
C LEU A 113 14.88 22.58 11.75
N GLU A 114 14.60 21.58 10.94
CA GLU A 114 13.94 20.34 11.42
C GLU A 114 14.80 19.65 12.50
N ASP A 115 14.18 19.16 13.56
CA ASP A 115 14.84 18.53 14.71
C ASP A 115 15.78 17.38 14.30
N THR A 116 15.34 16.57 13.33
CA THR A 116 16.14 15.48 12.76
C THR A 116 17.43 15.98 12.09
N LEU A 117 17.38 17.16 11.43
CA LEU A 117 18.52 17.77 10.78
C LEU A 117 19.53 18.28 11.83
N MET A 118 19.03 18.94 12.88
CA MET A 118 19.86 19.42 13.98
C MET A 118 20.54 18.27 14.73
N ALA A 119 19.81 17.19 15.00
CA ALA A 119 20.35 15.99 15.65
C ALA A 119 21.42 15.31 14.78
N GLN A 120 21.19 15.21 13.46
CA GLN A 120 22.12 14.57 12.52
C GLN A 120 23.47 15.29 12.45
N PHE A 121 23.48 16.62 12.48
CA PHE A 121 24.69 17.44 12.34
C PHE A 121 25.20 18.01 13.68
N GLY A 122 24.57 17.69 14.79
CA GLY A 122 24.94 18.18 16.11
C GLY A 122 24.82 19.72 16.27
N VAL A 123 23.98 20.34 15.45
CA VAL A 123 23.78 21.80 15.41
C VAL A 123 22.86 22.23 16.53
N LYS A 124 23.19 23.35 17.17
CA LYS A 124 22.46 23.94 18.31
C LYS A 124 21.91 25.33 17.94
N PRO A 125 20.89 25.81 18.64
CA PRO A 125 20.48 27.20 18.54
C PRO A 125 21.65 28.14 18.77
N GLY A 126 21.82 29.12 17.90
CA GLY A 126 22.98 30.04 17.86
C GLY A 126 24.07 29.69 16.86
N ASP A 127 24.13 28.44 16.37
CA ASP A 127 25.13 28.04 15.38
C ASP A 127 24.85 28.63 14.00
N PRO A 128 25.90 28.99 13.22
CA PRO A 128 25.74 29.47 11.86
C PRO A 128 25.50 28.30 10.88
N VAL A 129 24.61 28.51 9.91
CA VAL A 129 24.43 27.63 8.75
C VAL A 129 24.50 28.47 7.47
N LYS A 130 25.01 27.90 6.37
CA LYS A 130 25.10 28.62 5.09
C LYS A 130 24.10 28.07 4.08
N LEU A 131 23.41 28.98 3.42
CA LEU A 131 22.47 28.69 2.35
C LEU A 131 22.79 29.58 1.15
N GLY A 132 23.30 29.01 0.07
CA GLY A 132 23.84 29.76 -1.03
C GLY A 132 25.01 30.65 -0.60
N ARG A 133 24.92 31.94 -0.90
CA ARG A 133 25.93 32.94 -0.51
C ARG A 133 25.70 33.54 0.87
N SER A 134 24.53 33.32 1.48
CA SER A 134 24.14 33.93 2.77
C SER A 134 24.39 32.97 3.94
N SER A 135 24.61 33.57 5.11
CA SER A 135 24.76 32.85 6.40
C SER A 135 23.57 33.18 7.28
N PHE A 136 23.01 32.14 7.90
CA PHE A 136 21.86 32.23 8.81
C PHE A 136 22.26 31.71 10.19
N VAL A 137 21.62 32.21 11.23
CA VAL A 137 21.78 31.75 12.61
C VAL A 137 20.60 30.84 12.94
N VAL A 138 20.88 29.62 13.42
CA VAL A 138 19.87 28.69 13.86
C VAL A 138 19.14 29.24 15.07
N ALA A 139 17.88 29.58 14.91
CA ALA A 139 17.04 30.11 16.01
C ALA A 139 16.47 28.98 16.88
N GLY A 140 16.19 27.82 16.29
CA GLY A 140 15.68 26.67 17.03
C GLY A 140 15.31 25.49 16.15
N ALA A 141 14.85 24.41 16.80
CA ALA A 141 14.40 23.18 16.15
C ALA A 141 12.93 23.21 15.84
N LEU A 142 12.55 22.81 14.62
CA LEU A 142 11.16 22.53 14.24
C LEU A 142 10.76 21.15 14.72
N LYS A 143 9.74 21.05 15.59
CA LYS A 143 9.16 19.79 16.07
C LYS A 143 7.93 19.39 15.27
N LYS A 144 7.07 20.34 14.93
CA LYS A 144 5.82 20.08 14.22
C LYS A 144 5.36 21.30 13.44
N ILE A 145 4.81 21.06 12.24
CA ILE A 145 4.11 22.05 11.43
C ILE A 145 2.73 21.49 11.04
N PRO A 146 1.68 22.31 11.00
CA PRO A 146 0.34 21.89 10.59
C PRO A 146 0.31 21.26 9.19
N GLY A 147 -0.48 20.19 9.04
CA GLY A 147 -0.72 19.56 7.74
C GLY A 147 0.41 18.72 7.15
N GLU A 148 1.52 18.60 7.83
CA GLU A 148 2.65 17.82 7.34
C GLU A 148 3.04 16.71 8.30
N SER A 149 3.35 15.53 7.74
CA SER A 149 3.87 14.41 8.50
C SER A 149 5.39 14.51 8.66
N VAL A 150 5.91 13.92 9.74
CA VAL A 150 7.36 13.75 9.92
C VAL A 150 7.99 12.98 8.74
N ALA A 151 7.21 12.11 8.11
CA ALA A 151 7.67 11.36 6.92
C ALA A 151 7.94 12.27 5.69
N GLY A 152 7.31 13.44 5.59
CA GLY A 152 7.57 14.40 4.51
C GLY A 152 8.98 14.99 4.52
N GLY A 153 9.59 15.15 5.70
CA GLY A 153 10.96 15.62 5.87
C GLY A 153 12.06 14.57 5.64
N LEU A 154 11.71 13.32 5.40
CA LEU A 154 12.70 12.24 5.26
C LEU A 154 13.58 12.37 4.00
N PHE A 155 13.02 12.88 2.90
CA PHE A 155 13.77 13.06 1.64
C PHE A 155 14.67 14.29 1.69
N ALA A 156 14.09 15.44 2.09
CA ALA A 156 14.79 16.70 2.27
C ALA A 156 14.25 17.34 3.55
N PRO A 157 14.99 17.30 4.65
CA PRO A 157 14.60 17.94 5.90
C PRO A 157 14.33 19.42 5.68
N ARG A 158 13.39 19.98 6.42
CA ARG A 158 12.93 21.35 6.21
C ARG A 158 13.82 22.37 6.92
N ALA A 159 14.04 23.50 6.22
CA ALA A 159 14.70 24.67 6.77
C ALA A 159 13.85 25.90 6.46
N PHE A 160 13.37 26.57 7.50
CA PHE A 160 12.57 27.79 7.36
C PHE A 160 13.48 29.00 7.51
N VAL A 161 13.35 29.95 6.59
CA VAL A 161 14.10 31.20 6.54
C VAL A 161 13.16 32.36 6.16
N PRO A 162 13.51 33.61 6.45
CA PRO A 162 12.73 34.79 6.01
C PRO A 162 12.73 34.90 4.49
N LEU A 163 11.57 35.24 3.89
CA LEU A 163 11.43 35.40 2.44
C LEU A 163 12.30 36.56 1.91
N GLY A 164 12.41 37.64 2.67
CA GLY A 164 13.24 38.82 2.31
C GLY A 164 14.74 38.53 2.16
N ALA A 165 15.23 37.44 2.81
CA ALA A 165 16.63 37.05 2.73
C ALA A 165 17.00 36.26 1.46
N ILE A 166 16.02 35.72 0.73
CA ILE A 166 16.25 34.82 -0.42
C ILE A 166 17.01 35.47 -1.58
N PRO A 167 16.75 36.70 -2.00
CA PRO A 167 17.52 37.34 -3.09
C PRO A 167 19.03 37.35 -2.80
N ALA A 168 19.45 37.64 -1.55
CA ALA A 168 20.85 37.65 -1.15
C ALA A 168 21.55 36.28 -1.22
N THR A 169 20.78 35.17 -1.15
CA THR A 169 21.36 33.83 -1.27
C THR A 169 21.87 33.49 -2.67
N GLY A 170 21.36 34.17 -3.71
CA GLY A 170 21.68 33.87 -5.10
C GLY A 170 21.17 32.51 -5.60
N LEU A 171 20.20 31.89 -4.91
CA LEU A 171 19.74 30.55 -5.23
C LEU A 171 18.57 30.50 -6.21
N LEU A 172 17.76 31.55 -6.31
CA LEU A 172 16.65 31.64 -7.24
C LEU A 172 17.04 32.45 -8.45
N ASN A 173 17.28 31.78 -9.57
CA ASN A 173 17.58 32.34 -10.88
C ASN A 173 16.43 32.08 -11.85
N ALA A 174 16.46 32.72 -13.02
CA ALA A 174 15.51 32.42 -14.09
C ALA A 174 15.61 30.91 -14.48
N GLY A 175 14.51 30.17 -14.32
CA GLY A 175 14.48 28.72 -14.57
C GLY A 175 14.67 27.83 -13.32
N SER A 176 14.97 28.39 -12.16
CA SER A 176 15.06 27.62 -10.91
C SER A 176 13.74 26.94 -10.55
N ILE A 177 13.83 25.71 -10.02
CA ILE A 177 12.66 24.91 -9.60
C ILE A 177 12.17 25.41 -8.25
N ALA A 178 11.27 26.37 -8.25
CA ALA A 178 10.64 26.87 -7.03
C ALA A 178 9.12 26.74 -7.10
N ARG A 179 8.50 26.67 -5.91
CA ARG A 179 7.05 26.76 -5.75
C ARG A 179 6.72 28.00 -4.95
N TYR A 180 5.92 28.84 -5.53
CA TYR A 180 5.37 30.03 -4.90
C TYR A 180 3.99 29.70 -4.36
N ARG A 181 3.72 30.08 -3.12
CA ARG A 181 2.45 29.80 -2.44
C ARG A 181 2.00 31.04 -1.68
N THR A 182 0.78 31.49 -1.96
CA THR A 182 0.11 32.51 -1.16
C THR A 182 -1.02 31.89 -0.38
N LEU A 183 -1.00 32.06 0.91
CA LEU A 183 -1.99 31.56 1.87
C LEU A 183 -2.85 32.71 2.34
N LEU A 184 -4.16 32.48 2.42
CA LEU A 184 -5.13 33.52 2.80
C LEU A 184 -5.99 33.03 3.98
N ARG A 185 -6.13 33.90 4.97
CA ARG A 185 -7.20 33.88 5.98
C ARG A 185 -8.29 34.81 5.49
N LEU A 186 -9.41 34.24 5.01
CA LEU A 186 -10.51 35.01 4.45
C LEU A 186 -11.30 35.76 5.52
N PRO A 187 -11.90 36.91 5.21
CA PRO A 187 -12.81 37.60 6.12
C PRO A 187 -14.01 36.73 6.49
N PRO A 188 -14.58 36.89 7.70
CA PRO A 188 -15.76 36.14 8.13
C PRO A 188 -16.92 36.27 7.13
N GLY A 189 -17.53 35.13 6.77
CA GLY A 189 -18.67 35.07 5.85
C GLY A 189 -18.30 34.88 4.36
N ARG A 190 -17.02 34.89 3.98
CA ARG A 190 -16.58 34.52 2.61
C ARG A 190 -16.40 33.01 2.47
N ASP A 191 -17.01 32.46 1.41
CA ASP A 191 -16.86 31.03 1.09
C ASP A 191 -15.60 30.79 0.26
N ALA A 192 -14.66 30.04 0.81
CA ALA A 192 -13.40 29.67 0.16
C ALA A 192 -13.61 28.84 -1.14
N GLU A 193 -14.65 28.02 -1.24
CA GLU A 193 -14.97 27.25 -2.46
C GLU A 193 -15.47 28.17 -3.58
N ALA A 194 -16.31 29.14 -3.26
CA ALA A 194 -16.78 30.15 -4.22
C ALA A 194 -15.62 31.01 -4.75
N VAL A 195 -14.71 31.44 -3.86
CA VAL A 195 -13.49 32.18 -4.25
C VAL A 195 -12.57 31.32 -5.13
N ALA A 196 -12.38 30.05 -4.78
CA ALA A 196 -11.59 29.11 -5.55
C ALA A 196 -12.17 28.86 -6.96
N ALA A 197 -13.51 28.81 -7.08
CA ALA A 197 -14.21 28.68 -8.36
C ALA A 197 -13.98 29.93 -9.24
N ALA A 198 -14.15 31.12 -8.66
CA ALA A 198 -13.92 32.40 -9.36
C ALA A 198 -12.46 32.56 -9.82
N LEU A 199 -11.49 32.15 -8.98
CA LEU A 199 -10.08 32.14 -9.36
C LEU A 199 -9.80 31.24 -10.58
N ARG A 200 -10.34 30.02 -10.55
CA ARG A 200 -10.15 29.05 -11.65
C ARG A 200 -10.80 29.49 -12.95
N GLU A 201 -11.95 30.18 -12.87
CA GLU A 201 -12.65 30.73 -14.04
C GLU A 201 -11.95 31.92 -14.60
N LYS A 202 -11.65 32.95 -13.77
CA LYS A 202 -11.08 34.23 -14.19
C LYS A 202 -9.65 34.09 -14.71
N PHE A 203 -8.86 33.21 -14.13
CA PHE A 203 -7.45 32.97 -14.43
C PHE A 203 -7.19 31.56 -15.00
N SER A 204 -8.09 31.07 -15.84
CA SER A 204 -7.98 29.73 -16.46
C SER A 204 -6.73 29.57 -17.35
N GLY A 205 -6.21 30.65 -17.93
CA GLY A 205 -4.94 30.67 -18.68
C GLY A 205 -3.69 30.61 -17.80
N GLU A 206 -3.82 30.97 -16.51
CA GLU A 206 -2.72 30.90 -15.54
C GLU A 206 -2.70 29.52 -14.86
N ARG A 207 -1.51 28.97 -14.68
CA ARG A 207 -1.35 27.62 -14.09
C ARG A 207 -1.35 27.66 -12.56
N LEU A 208 -2.46 28.10 -12.01
CA LEU A 208 -2.64 28.21 -10.58
C LEU A 208 -3.16 26.89 -10.00
N GLY A 209 -2.50 26.40 -8.98
CA GLY A 209 -3.06 25.40 -8.09
C GLY A 209 -3.86 26.11 -7.00
N VAL A 210 -5.16 25.83 -6.89
CA VAL A 210 -6.01 26.44 -5.88
C VAL A 210 -6.43 25.36 -4.87
N GLU A 211 -5.96 25.48 -3.65
CA GLU A 211 -6.21 24.57 -2.53
C GLU A 211 -7.22 25.17 -1.55
N THR A 212 -8.23 24.41 -1.17
CA THR A 212 -9.21 24.79 -0.14
C THR A 212 -9.24 23.74 0.96
N VAL A 213 -9.75 24.09 2.13
CA VAL A 213 -9.94 23.15 3.25
C VAL A 213 -10.81 21.95 2.81
N ALA A 214 -11.91 22.22 2.09
CA ALA A 214 -12.79 21.16 1.59
C ALA A 214 -12.11 20.31 0.49
N GLY A 215 -11.28 20.91 -0.36
CA GLY A 215 -10.45 20.20 -1.36
C GLY A 215 -9.46 19.25 -0.68
N ARG A 216 -8.73 19.74 0.31
CA ARG A 216 -7.74 18.95 1.07
C ARG A 216 -8.40 17.80 1.85
N LYS A 217 -9.56 18.07 2.46
CA LYS A 217 -10.38 17.03 3.10
C LYS A 217 -10.81 15.94 2.12
N ARG A 218 -11.25 16.32 0.90
CA ARG A 218 -11.64 15.35 -0.13
C ARG A 218 -10.45 14.50 -0.61
N GLU A 219 -9.29 15.10 -0.77
CA GLU A 219 -8.07 14.40 -1.20
C GLU A 219 -7.62 13.36 -0.17
N LEU A 220 -7.48 13.77 1.10
CA LEU A 220 -7.13 12.87 2.20
C LEU A 220 -8.20 11.80 2.42
N GLY A 221 -9.48 12.17 2.31
CA GLY A 221 -10.59 11.23 2.42
C GLY A 221 -10.57 10.13 1.35
N ARG A 222 -10.21 10.46 0.11
CA ARG A 222 -10.06 9.45 -0.98
C ARG A 222 -8.92 8.48 -0.70
N ALA A 223 -7.77 8.96 -0.28
CA ALA A 223 -6.64 8.11 0.08
C ALA A 223 -7.03 7.14 1.22
N MET A 224 -7.71 7.65 2.26
CA MET A 224 -8.17 6.85 3.38
C MET A 224 -9.25 5.84 2.98
N THR A 225 -10.16 6.18 2.07
CA THR A 225 -11.18 5.25 1.57
C THR A 225 -10.55 4.03 0.87
N ASN A 226 -9.49 4.23 0.12
CA ASN A 226 -8.80 3.11 -0.53
C ASN A 226 -8.10 2.20 0.50
N VAL A 227 -7.46 2.78 1.52
CA VAL A 227 -6.81 2.01 2.61
C VAL A 227 -7.87 1.26 3.43
N ASP A 228 -8.97 1.92 3.81
CA ASP A 228 -10.08 1.31 4.55
C ASP A 228 -10.69 0.13 3.78
N ALA A 229 -10.97 0.31 2.49
CA ALA A 229 -11.50 -0.75 1.65
C ALA A 229 -10.54 -1.95 1.59
N PHE A 230 -9.24 -1.72 1.40
CA PHE A 230 -8.24 -2.79 1.40
C PHE A 230 -8.20 -3.54 2.73
N LEU A 231 -8.09 -2.82 3.86
CA LEU A 231 -8.04 -3.42 5.18
C LEU A 231 -9.34 -4.17 5.53
N SER A 232 -10.50 -3.59 5.18
CA SER A 232 -11.81 -4.23 5.37
C SER A 232 -11.96 -5.52 4.59
N LEU A 233 -11.47 -5.57 3.33
CA LEU A 233 -11.48 -6.79 2.52
C LEU A 233 -10.57 -7.87 3.11
N VAL A 234 -9.39 -7.52 3.64
CA VAL A 234 -8.51 -8.47 4.35
C VAL A 234 -9.16 -8.99 5.64
N GLY A 235 -9.76 -8.09 6.44
CA GLY A 235 -10.53 -8.47 7.64
C GLY A 235 -11.71 -9.39 7.31
N PHE A 236 -12.35 -9.18 6.16
CA PHE A 236 -13.43 -10.03 5.68
C PHE A 236 -12.97 -11.45 5.32
N VAL A 237 -11.78 -11.61 4.72
CA VAL A 237 -11.19 -12.94 4.49
C VAL A 237 -10.99 -13.69 5.82
N ALA A 238 -10.45 -13.01 6.84
CA ALA A 238 -10.30 -13.60 8.18
C ALA A 238 -11.67 -13.99 8.79
N LEU A 239 -12.71 -13.17 8.59
CA LEU A 239 -14.06 -13.47 9.01
C LEU A 239 -14.64 -14.70 8.30
N LEU A 240 -14.45 -14.83 6.98
CA LEU A 240 -14.91 -16.00 6.21
C LEU A 240 -14.21 -17.28 6.66
N LEU A 241 -12.90 -17.24 6.92
CA LEU A 241 -12.18 -18.38 7.48
C LEU A 241 -12.74 -18.78 8.86
N GLY A 242 -13.02 -17.77 9.71
CA GLY A 242 -13.69 -17.99 10.99
C GLY A 242 -15.09 -18.62 10.85
N ALA A 243 -15.87 -18.18 9.85
CA ALA A 243 -17.20 -18.72 9.56
C ALA A 243 -17.16 -20.18 9.09
N ILE A 244 -16.16 -20.56 8.29
CA ILE A 244 -15.90 -21.94 7.93
C ILE A 244 -15.58 -22.78 9.17
N GLY A 245 -14.81 -22.22 10.11
CA GLY A 245 -14.52 -22.84 11.40
C GLY A 245 -15.79 -23.07 12.24
N VAL A 246 -16.67 -22.06 12.29
CA VAL A 246 -17.98 -22.17 12.95
C VAL A 246 -18.83 -23.25 12.30
N ALA A 247 -18.94 -23.26 10.96
CA ALA A 247 -19.70 -24.30 10.24
C ALA A 247 -19.17 -25.72 10.59
N SER A 248 -17.83 -25.87 10.64
CA SER A 248 -17.20 -27.14 11.03
C SER A 248 -17.52 -27.54 12.48
N ALA A 249 -17.41 -26.60 13.43
CA ALA A 249 -17.71 -26.84 14.84
C ALA A 249 -19.20 -27.22 15.05
N VAL A 250 -20.11 -26.45 14.44
CA VAL A 250 -21.56 -26.72 14.49
C VAL A 250 -21.89 -28.06 13.84
N GLN A 251 -21.23 -28.44 12.76
CA GLN A 251 -21.44 -29.75 12.13
C GLN A 251 -21.11 -30.89 13.09
N VAL A 252 -20.03 -30.79 13.88
CA VAL A 252 -19.67 -31.78 14.86
C VAL A 252 -20.64 -31.81 16.02
N TYR A 253 -20.97 -30.62 16.54
CA TYR A 253 -21.94 -30.49 17.60
C TYR A 253 -23.30 -31.12 17.23
N VAL A 254 -23.81 -30.82 16.04
CA VAL A 254 -25.05 -31.40 15.52
C VAL A 254 -24.95 -32.93 15.44
N ARG A 255 -23.83 -33.48 14.89
CA ARG A 255 -23.62 -34.94 14.81
C ARG A 255 -23.64 -35.59 16.18
N GLN A 256 -23.01 -35.01 17.20
CA GLN A 256 -23.03 -35.53 18.58
C GLN A 256 -24.41 -35.49 19.21
N LYS A 257 -25.26 -34.55 18.80
CA LYS A 257 -26.61 -34.36 19.32
C LYS A 257 -27.71 -35.08 18.51
N LEU A 258 -27.36 -35.72 17.38
CA LEU A 258 -28.33 -36.49 16.58
C LEU A 258 -29.09 -37.54 17.37
N PRO A 259 -28.46 -38.33 18.26
CA PRO A 259 -29.18 -39.29 19.13
C PRO A 259 -30.19 -38.60 20.04
N THR A 260 -29.78 -37.47 20.67
CA THR A 260 -30.68 -36.68 21.51
C THR A 260 -31.88 -36.12 20.75
N VAL A 261 -31.63 -35.65 19.50
CA VAL A 261 -32.72 -35.20 18.61
C VAL A 261 -33.68 -36.35 18.28
N ALA A 262 -33.16 -37.52 17.99
CA ALA A 262 -33.98 -38.68 17.69
C ALA A 262 -34.83 -39.09 18.88
N VAL A 263 -34.29 -39.09 20.13
CA VAL A 263 -35.04 -39.35 21.38
C VAL A 263 -36.15 -38.28 21.54
N LEU A 264 -35.85 -37.00 21.42
CA LEU A 264 -36.85 -35.92 21.49
C LEU A 264 -37.99 -36.14 20.47
N ARG A 265 -37.67 -36.60 19.27
CA ARG A 265 -38.66 -36.91 18.24
C ARG A 265 -39.51 -38.14 18.57
N CYS A 266 -38.92 -39.14 19.20
CA CYS A 266 -39.70 -40.27 19.73
C CYS A 266 -40.64 -39.86 20.87
N LEU A 267 -40.28 -38.84 21.65
CA LEU A 267 -41.13 -38.25 22.69
C LEU A 267 -42.16 -37.24 22.14
N GLY A 268 -42.29 -37.10 20.78
CA GLY A 268 -43.31 -36.28 20.14
C GLY A 268 -42.85 -34.88 19.70
N ALA A 269 -41.62 -34.52 19.89
CA ALA A 269 -41.09 -33.22 19.42
C ALA A 269 -41.10 -33.16 17.87
N SER A 270 -41.60 -32.06 17.32
CA SER A 270 -41.58 -31.78 15.85
C SER A 270 -40.17 -31.50 15.36
N ALA A 271 -39.92 -31.73 14.07
CA ALA A 271 -38.65 -31.39 13.43
C ALA A 271 -38.35 -29.86 13.51
N ARG A 272 -39.37 -29.02 13.53
CA ARG A 272 -39.25 -27.54 13.67
C ARG A 272 -38.79 -27.16 15.06
N GLN A 273 -39.31 -27.81 16.12
CA GLN A 273 -38.90 -27.60 17.49
C GLN A 273 -37.45 -28.02 17.72
N GLY A 274 -37.06 -29.20 17.22
CA GLY A 274 -35.66 -29.65 17.29
C GLY A 274 -34.70 -28.69 16.59
N PHE A 275 -35.04 -28.22 15.38
CA PHE A 275 -34.27 -27.25 14.64
C PHE A 275 -34.16 -25.92 15.42
N ALA A 276 -35.29 -25.37 15.93
CA ALA A 276 -35.34 -24.11 16.67
C ALA A 276 -34.46 -24.13 17.94
N ILE A 277 -34.46 -25.25 18.70
CA ILE A 277 -33.62 -25.42 19.89
C ILE A 277 -32.14 -25.24 19.54
N TYR A 278 -31.66 -25.94 18.53
CA TYR A 278 -30.24 -25.91 18.15
C TYR A 278 -29.87 -24.61 17.41
N LEU A 279 -30.79 -24.01 16.71
CA LEU A 279 -30.61 -22.67 16.12
C LEU A 279 -30.45 -21.62 17.24
N LEU A 280 -31.31 -21.65 18.27
CA LEU A 280 -31.24 -20.71 19.38
C LEU A 280 -29.92 -20.87 20.17
N GLN A 281 -29.48 -22.10 20.38
CA GLN A 281 -28.17 -22.36 21.00
C GLN A 281 -27.03 -21.84 20.16
N GLY A 282 -27.07 -22.04 18.82
CA GLY A 282 -26.09 -21.48 17.87
C GLY A 282 -26.06 -19.97 17.87
N LEU A 283 -27.24 -19.32 17.93
CA LEU A 283 -27.38 -17.86 18.05
C LEU A 283 -26.81 -17.35 19.37
N ALA A 284 -27.07 -18.00 20.48
CA ALA A 284 -26.56 -17.60 21.80
C ALA A 284 -25.02 -17.69 21.84
N LEU A 285 -24.44 -18.80 21.37
CA LEU A 285 -22.99 -18.95 21.26
C LEU A 285 -22.38 -17.94 20.28
N GLY A 286 -23.08 -17.67 19.16
CA GLY A 286 -22.68 -16.66 18.19
C GLY A 286 -22.67 -15.24 18.81
N ALA A 287 -23.68 -14.92 19.63
CA ALA A 287 -23.77 -13.63 20.32
C ALA A 287 -22.62 -13.43 21.33
N VAL A 288 -22.32 -14.45 22.14
CA VAL A 288 -21.16 -14.44 23.04
C VAL A 288 -19.86 -14.27 22.27
N GLY A 289 -19.70 -15.00 21.15
CA GLY A 289 -18.54 -14.89 20.26
C GLY A 289 -18.42 -13.51 19.60
N ALA A 290 -19.55 -12.91 19.22
CA ALA A 290 -19.58 -11.55 18.65
C ALA A 290 -19.24 -10.50 19.69
N ALA A 291 -19.76 -10.61 20.91
CA ALA A 291 -19.45 -9.71 22.02
C ALA A 291 -17.93 -9.80 22.38
N ALA A 292 -17.40 -11.01 22.52
CA ALA A 292 -15.98 -11.21 22.79
C ALA A 292 -15.10 -10.71 21.63
N GLY A 293 -15.53 -10.89 20.37
CA GLY A 293 -14.85 -10.36 19.18
C GLY A 293 -14.86 -8.83 19.15
N ALA A 294 -16.01 -8.22 19.45
CA ALA A 294 -16.13 -6.76 19.54
C ALA A 294 -15.23 -6.18 20.65
N ALA A 295 -15.26 -6.78 21.85
CA ALA A 295 -14.40 -6.36 22.96
C ALA A 295 -12.90 -6.45 22.60
N LEU A 296 -12.48 -7.57 22.00
CA LEU A 296 -11.12 -7.75 21.52
C LEU A 296 -10.77 -6.72 20.43
N GLY A 297 -11.69 -6.43 19.51
CA GLY A 297 -11.49 -5.43 18.45
C GLY A 297 -11.27 -4.02 19.01
N VAL A 298 -12.05 -3.64 20.01
CA VAL A 298 -11.88 -2.38 20.73
C VAL A 298 -10.54 -2.34 21.47
N ALA A 299 -10.14 -3.43 22.15
CA ALA A 299 -8.86 -3.53 22.84
C ALA A 299 -7.67 -3.36 21.86
N ILE A 300 -7.74 -3.96 20.68
CA ILE A 300 -6.74 -3.83 19.63
C ILE A 300 -6.68 -2.38 19.13
N GLN A 301 -7.83 -1.73 18.95
CA GLN A 301 -7.92 -0.34 18.52
C GLN A 301 -7.18 0.61 19.50
N LEU A 302 -7.18 0.32 20.81
CA LEU A 302 -6.44 1.10 21.80
C LEU A 302 -4.91 1.05 21.58
N ALA A 303 -4.40 -0.07 21.09
CA ALA A 303 -2.97 -0.26 20.82
C ALA A 303 -2.52 0.35 19.48
N LEU A 304 -3.43 0.44 18.49
CA LEU A 304 -3.11 0.85 17.12
C LEU A 304 -2.52 2.26 17.01
N PRO A 305 -3.04 3.31 17.68
CA PRO A 305 -2.49 4.65 17.61
C PRO A 305 -1.02 4.75 18.09
N ALA A 306 -0.65 3.95 19.11
CA ALA A 306 0.72 3.91 19.58
C ALA A 306 1.69 3.34 18.53
N LEU A 307 1.22 2.39 17.71
CA LEU A 307 2.00 1.75 16.64
C LEU A 307 2.13 2.63 15.39
N VAL A 308 1.15 3.52 15.15
CA VAL A 308 1.07 4.37 13.93
C VAL A 308 1.52 5.81 14.22
N ARG A 309 1.96 6.12 15.45
CA ARG A 309 2.51 7.44 15.80
C ARG A 309 3.65 7.82 14.85
N GLY A 310 3.60 9.03 14.30
CA GLY A 310 4.61 9.56 13.36
C GLY A 310 4.42 9.16 11.90
N LEU A 311 3.41 8.34 11.56
CA LEU A 311 3.07 8.00 10.17
C LEU A 311 2.02 8.93 9.58
N LEU A 312 1.10 9.40 10.42
CA LEU A 312 -0.05 10.20 10.01
C LEU A 312 0.24 11.70 10.21
N PRO A 313 -0.23 12.56 9.29
CA PRO A 313 -0.10 14.03 9.43
C PRO A 313 -1.08 14.61 10.45
N VAL A 314 -1.98 13.78 11.02
CA VAL A 314 -3.03 14.15 11.97
C VAL A 314 -2.83 13.46 13.31
N GLN A 315 -3.21 14.12 14.39
CA GLN A 315 -3.33 13.49 15.71
C GLN A 315 -4.69 12.80 15.77
N VAL A 316 -4.65 11.48 15.98
CA VAL A 316 -5.87 10.67 16.09
C VAL A 316 -6.20 10.51 17.56
N ASP A 317 -7.26 11.18 18.02
CA ASP A 317 -7.82 10.97 19.33
C ASP A 317 -8.67 9.71 19.36
N PHE A 318 -8.52 8.94 20.43
CA PHE A 318 -9.24 7.69 20.58
C PHE A 318 -10.66 7.92 21.07
N PHE A 319 -11.63 7.41 20.32
CA PHE A 319 -13.01 7.22 20.80
C PHE A 319 -13.58 5.90 20.31
N ILE A 320 -14.52 5.33 21.05
CA ILE A 320 -15.19 4.09 20.64
C ILE A 320 -16.31 4.43 19.67
N SER A 321 -16.13 4.05 18.40
CA SER A 321 -17.18 4.18 17.39
C SER A 321 -18.19 3.05 17.53
N TRP A 322 -19.26 3.27 18.30
CA TRP A 322 -20.33 2.29 18.50
C TRP A 322 -20.97 1.81 17.20
N LEU A 323 -21.02 2.67 16.20
CA LEU A 323 -21.52 2.32 14.87
C LEU A 323 -20.60 1.31 14.15
N ALA A 324 -19.28 1.49 14.24
CA ALA A 324 -18.31 0.54 13.68
C ALA A 324 -18.35 -0.80 14.43
N VAL A 325 -18.47 -0.76 15.76
CA VAL A 325 -18.65 -1.96 16.60
C VAL A 325 -19.91 -2.70 16.20
N ALA A 326 -21.04 -2.01 16.10
CA ALA A 326 -22.33 -2.62 15.73
C ALA A 326 -22.31 -3.20 14.31
N ARG A 327 -21.70 -2.51 13.34
CA ARG A 327 -21.56 -3.00 11.95
C ARG A 327 -20.66 -4.23 11.88
N GLY A 328 -19.50 -4.20 12.55
CA GLY A 328 -18.55 -5.32 12.55
C GLY A 328 -19.12 -6.55 13.27
N ALA A 329 -19.73 -6.37 14.45
CA ALA A 329 -20.36 -7.43 15.20
C ALA A 329 -21.59 -7.99 14.48
N GLY A 330 -22.44 -7.12 13.92
CA GLY A 330 -23.63 -7.50 13.15
C GLY A 330 -23.30 -8.27 11.88
N ALA A 331 -22.35 -7.80 11.07
CA ALA A 331 -21.89 -8.51 9.88
C ALA A 331 -21.27 -9.86 10.24
N GLY A 332 -20.45 -9.89 11.30
CA GLY A 332 -19.84 -11.13 11.78
C GLY A 332 -20.88 -12.13 12.28
N MET A 333 -21.87 -11.68 13.04
CA MET A 333 -22.98 -12.53 13.50
C MET A 333 -23.78 -13.07 12.31
N ALA A 334 -24.16 -12.20 11.34
CA ALA A 334 -24.95 -12.60 10.18
C ALA A 334 -24.24 -13.69 9.36
N ILE A 335 -22.93 -13.54 9.10
CA ILE A 335 -22.14 -14.51 8.36
C ILE A 335 -21.97 -15.79 9.15
N CYS A 336 -21.67 -15.72 10.46
CA CYS A 336 -21.55 -16.90 11.32
C CYS A 336 -22.84 -17.70 11.36
N VAL A 337 -24.00 -17.03 11.51
CA VAL A 337 -25.32 -17.68 11.49
C VAL A 337 -25.57 -18.35 10.14
N LEU A 338 -25.28 -17.65 9.03
CA LEU A 338 -25.49 -18.15 7.69
C LEU A 338 -24.69 -19.44 7.44
N PHE A 339 -23.44 -19.47 7.88
CA PHE A 339 -22.60 -20.67 7.78
C PHE A 339 -23.00 -21.79 8.76
N ALA A 340 -23.49 -21.45 9.95
CA ALA A 340 -24.00 -22.43 10.92
C ALA A 340 -25.30 -23.10 10.47
N LEU A 341 -26.12 -22.42 9.67
CA LEU A 341 -27.37 -23.00 9.12
C LEU A 341 -27.11 -24.22 8.22
N LEU A 342 -25.98 -24.28 7.50
CA LEU A 342 -25.66 -25.40 6.63
C LEU A 342 -25.70 -26.77 7.36
N PRO A 343 -24.96 -26.96 8.49
CA PRO A 343 -25.04 -28.21 9.24
C PRO A 343 -26.35 -28.39 10.00
N LEU A 344 -26.99 -27.29 10.44
CA LEU A 344 -28.27 -27.35 11.17
C LEU A 344 -29.43 -27.87 10.29
N LEU A 345 -29.40 -27.66 8.98
CA LEU A 345 -30.39 -28.24 8.06
C LEU A 345 -30.45 -29.78 8.15
N ALA A 346 -29.37 -30.46 8.59
CA ALA A 346 -29.37 -31.90 8.80
C ALA A 346 -30.33 -32.33 9.90
N VAL A 347 -30.56 -31.54 10.96
CA VAL A 347 -31.45 -31.80 12.08
C VAL A 347 -32.90 -32.04 11.63
N ARG A 348 -33.32 -31.34 10.57
CA ARG A 348 -34.69 -31.45 10.03
C ARG A 348 -35.01 -32.83 9.49
N ARG A 349 -34.03 -33.63 9.10
CA ARG A 349 -34.20 -34.93 8.41
C ARG A 349 -33.89 -36.13 9.27
N VAL A 350 -33.69 -35.97 10.56
CA VAL A 350 -33.46 -37.07 11.49
C VAL A 350 -34.73 -37.90 11.68
N PRO A 351 -34.79 -39.17 11.23
CA PRO A 351 -35.95 -39.99 11.48
C PRO A 351 -35.94 -40.47 12.94
N PRO A 352 -37.11 -40.71 13.57
CA PRO A 352 -37.21 -41.19 14.94
C PRO A 352 -36.48 -42.55 15.15
N LEU A 353 -36.52 -43.43 14.18
CA LEU A 353 -35.87 -44.73 14.20
C LEU A 353 -34.34 -44.70 14.13
N ALA A 354 -33.74 -43.52 13.98
CA ALA A 354 -32.27 -43.36 13.96
C ALA A 354 -31.59 -43.81 15.26
N VAL A 355 -32.29 -43.82 16.37
CA VAL A 355 -31.78 -44.31 17.68
C VAL A 355 -31.49 -45.82 17.65
N LEU A 356 -32.26 -46.60 16.89
CA LEU A 356 -32.19 -48.05 16.84
C LEU A 356 -31.15 -48.57 15.81
N ARG A 357 -30.66 -47.76 14.93
CA ARG A 357 -29.63 -48.12 13.94
C ARG A 357 -28.34 -47.34 14.22
N ALA A 358 -27.37 -48.04 14.84
CA ALA A 358 -26.06 -47.49 15.17
C ALA A 358 -25.25 -47.00 13.93
N GLU A 359 -25.61 -47.45 12.75
CA GLU A 359 -25.04 -47.04 11.46
C GLU A 359 -26.08 -46.25 10.65
N PHE A 360 -26.31 -44.98 11.01
CA PHE A 360 -26.86 -44.08 10.01
C PHE A 360 -25.77 -43.74 9.02
N ALA A 361 -25.56 -44.66 8.06
CA ALA A 361 -24.88 -44.35 6.81
C ALA A 361 -25.52 -43.08 6.21
N GLU A 362 -24.70 -42.14 5.80
CA GLU A 362 -25.12 -40.97 5.04
C GLU A 362 -25.91 -41.48 3.82
N GLY A 363 -27.23 -41.61 4.00
CA GLY A 363 -28.13 -41.97 2.92
C GLY A 363 -27.96 -40.94 1.80
N SER A 364 -27.77 -41.47 0.61
CA SER A 364 -27.62 -40.81 -0.70
C SER A 364 -27.97 -39.34 -0.68
N ALA A 365 -27.05 -38.52 -1.18
CA ALA A 365 -27.20 -37.09 -1.36
C ALA A 365 -28.38 -36.76 -2.31
N ARG A 366 -29.63 -36.99 -1.85
CA ARG A 366 -30.82 -36.47 -2.53
C ARG A 366 -30.65 -34.95 -2.58
N ARG A 367 -30.75 -34.39 -3.77
CA ARG A 367 -30.70 -32.94 -4.04
C ARG A 367 -31.67 -32.23 -3.07
N ASP A 368 -31.13 -31.48 -2.12
CA ASP A 368 -31.88 -30.73 -1.13
C ASP A 368 -31.99 -29.27 -1.62
N PRO A 369 -33.18 -28.83 -2.05
CA PRO A 369 -33.34 -27.45 -2.56
C PRO A 369 -33.02 -26.39 -1.49
N TRP A 370 -33.25 -26.68 -0.22
CA TRP A 370 -32.88 -25.77 0.88
C TRP A 370 -31.37 -25.58 1.05
N ARG A 371 -30.60 -26.66 0.86
CA ARG A 371 -29.11 -26.53 0.85
C ARG A 371 -28.63 -25.75 -0.35
N ALA A 372 -29.20 -25.99 -1.54
CA ALA A 372 -28.85 -25.23 -2.74
C ALA A 372 -29.19 -23.74 -2.56
N GLY A 373 -30.41 -23.44 -2.06
CA GLY A 373 -30.82 -22.06 -1.76
C GLY A 373 -29.88 -21.40 -0.74
N LEU A 374 -29.41 -22.12 0.30
CA LEU A 374 -28.50 -21.58 1.28
C LEU A 374 -27.10 -21.32 0.70
N TYR A 375 -26.59 -22.18 -0.18
CA TYR A 375 -25.33 -21.89 -0.89
C TYR A 375 -25.43 -20.64 -1.76
N VAL A 376 -26.54 -20.47 -2.49
CA VAL A 376 -26.80 -19.25 -3.26
C VAL A 376 -26.84 -18.03 -2.34
N LEU A 377 -27.54 -18.14 -1.20
CA LEU A 377 -27.62 -17.06 -0.21
C LEU A 377 -26.23 -16.70 0.39
N ILE A 378 -25.38 -17.69 0.65
CA ILE A 378 -23.99 -17.47 1.11
C ILE A 378 -23.20 -16.71 0.04
N VAL A 379 -23.27 -17.14 -1.23
CA VAL A 379 -22.57 -16.47 -2.34
C VAL A 379 -23.07 -15.05 -2.50
N LEU A 380 -24.39 -14.83 -2.46
CA LEU A 380 -24.97 -13.49 -2.54
C LEU A 380 -24.55 -12.61 -1.36
N ALA A 381 -24.54 -13.12 -0.12
CA ALA A 381 -24.12 -12.37 1.05
C ALA A 381 -22.64 -11.99 1.00
N VAL A 382 -21.76 -12.91 0.57
CA VAL A 382 -20.33 -12.66 0.37
C VAL A 382 -20.11 -11.61 -0.71
N THR A 383 -20.79 -11.72 -1.84
CA THR A 383 -20.70 -10.78 -2.94
C THR A 383 -21.24 -9.40 -2.54
N ALA A 384 -22.40 -9.33 -1.90
CA ALA A 384 -22.99 -8.08 -1.41
C ALA A 384 -22.07 -7.39 -0.40
N PHE A 385 -21.51 -8.12 0.55
CA PHE A 385 -20.56 -7.56 1.51
C PHE A 385 -19.31 -7.02 0.82
N SER A 386 -18.75 -7.75 -0.14
CA SER A 386 -17.58 -7.32 -0.91
C SER A 386 -17.84 -6.04 -1.71
N VAL A 387 -19.02 -5.93 -2.32
CA VAL A 387 -19.43 -4.74 -3.09
C VAL A 387 -19.66 -3.53 -2.17
N LEU A 388 -20.27 -3.74 -0.99
CA LEU A 388 -20.53 -2.67 -0.02
C LEU A 388 -19.26 -2.09 0.61
N GLN A 389 -18.19 -2.90 0.73
CA GLN A 389 -16.91 -2.48 1.30
C GLN A 389 -15.93 -1.92 0.26
N ALA A 390 -16.16 -2.17 -1.03
CA ALA A 390 -15.27 -1.71 -2.09
C ALA A 390 -15.59 -0.26 -2.52
N PRO A 391 -14.58 0.54 -2.92
CA PRO A 391 -14.77 1.92 -3.37
C PRO A 391 -15.56 2.01 -4.69
N ARG A 392 -15.56 0.93 -5.48
CA ARG A 392 -16.32 0.81 -6.74
C ARG A 392 -16.94 -0.59 -6.83
N PRO A 393 -18.20 -0.73 -7.32
CA PRO A 393 -18.86 -2.04 -7.41
C PRO A 393 -18.07 -3.07 -8.22
N ALA A 394 -17.40 -2.64 -9.30
CA ALA A 394 -16.57 -3.51 -10.12
C ALA A 394 -15.39 -4.13 -9.34
N VAL A 395 -14.77 -3.35 -8.45
CA VAL A 395 -13.67 -3.84 -7.58
C VAL A 395 -14.20 -4.87 -6.59
N GLY A 396 -15.37 -4.63 -5.99
CA GLY A 396 -16.01 -5.58 -5.06
C GLY A 396 -16.41 -6.88 -5.72
N LEU A 397 -16.97 -6.83 -6.94
CA LEU A 397 -17.27 -8.01 -7.75
C LEU A 397 -16.00 -8.77 -8.15
N GLY A 398 -14.98 -8.06 -8.60
CA GLY A 398 -13.67 -8.65 -8.93
C GLY A 398 -13.05 -9.36 -7.72
N PHE A 399 -13.11 -8.75 -6.52
CA PHE A 399 -12.63 -9.38 -5.29
C PHE A 399 -13.44 -10.64 -4.93
N ALA A 400 -14.78 -10.59 -4.99
CA ALA A 400 -15.63 -11.75 -4.71
C ALA A 400 -15.35 -12.90 -5.70
N ALA A 401 -15.16 -12.59 -6.98
CA ALA A 401 -14.82 -13.56 -8.03
C ALA A 401 -13.43 -14.18 -7.79
N THR A 402 -12.42 -13.36 -7.47
CA THR A 402 -11.06 -13.81 -7.14
C THR A 402 -11.06 -14.69 -5.90
N LEU A 403 -11.79 -14.29 -4.86
CA LEU A 403 -11.92 -15.07 -3.63
C LEU A 403 -12.62 -16.41 -3.89
N GLY A 404 -13.75 -16.42 -4.60
CA GLY A 404 -14.45 -17.64 -5.01
C GLY A 404 -13.58 -18.54 -5.90
N GLY A 405 -12.86 -17.96 -6.85
CA GLY A 405 -11.87 -18.64 -7.68
C GLY A 405 -10.75 -19.28 -6.85
N SER A 406 -10.20 -18.54 -5.88
CA SER A 406 -9.18 -19.06 -4.95
C SER A 406 -9.68 -20.26 -4.15
N PHE A 407 -10.91 -20.18 -3.62
CA PHE A 407 -11.54 -21.34 -2.94
C PHE A 407 -11.74 -22.52 -3.88
N ALA A 408 -12.19 -22.28 -5.11
CA ALA A 408 -12.41 -23.35 -6.11
C ALA A 408 -11.08 -24.00 -6.51
N VAL A 409 -10.02 -23.20 -6.75
CA VAL A 409 -8.67 -23.69 -7.07
C VAL A 409 -8.11 -24.51 -5.92
N LEU A 410 -8.15 -24.00 -4.68
CA LEU A 410 -7.66 -24.72 -3.52
C LEU A 410 -8.44 -26.02 -3.28
N ALA A 411 -9.76 -26.00 -3.43
CA ALA A 411 -10.59 -27.21 -3.31
C ALA A 411 -10.31 -28.21 -4.46
N GLY A 412 -10.07 -27.74 -5.65
CA GLY A 412 -9.65 -28.55 -6.81
C GLY A 412 -8.27 -29.18 -6.57
N LEU A 413 -7.29 -28.38 -6.16
CA LEU A 413 -5.94 -28.86 -5.80
C LEU A 413 -5.98 -29.88 -4.65
N ALA A 414 -6.77 -29.60 -3.60
CA ALA A 414 -6.94 -30.52 -2.49
C ALA A 414 -7.51 -31.88 -2.96
N ARG A 415 -8.50 -31.87 -3.87
CA ARG A 415 -9.05 -33.10 -4.46
C ARG A 415 -8.03 -33.79 -5.37
N ALA A 416 -7.31 -33.03 -6.20
CA ALA A 416 -6.28 -33.58 -7.08
C ALA A 416 -5.15 -34.24 -6.27
N VAL A 417 -4.70 -33.61 -5.20
CA VAL A 417 -3.66 -34.10 -4.30
C VAL A 417 -4.14 -35.36 -3.57
N THR A 418 -5.35 -35.38 -3.04
CA THR A 418 -5.92 -36.58 -2.38
C THR A 418 -6.12 -37.72 -3.39
N TRP A 419 -6.51 -37.42 -4.62
CA TRP A 419 -6.57 -38.42 -5.70
C TRP A 419 -5.17 -38.95 -6.08
N ALA A 420 -4.19 -38.06 -6.25
CA ALA A 420 -2.80 -38.42 -6.57
C ALA A 420 -2.17 -39.27 -5.45
N ALA A 421 -2.37 -38.86 -4.20
CA ALA A 421 -1.94 -39.62 -3.03
C ALA A 421 -2.52 -41.01 -3.02
N ARG A 422 -3.80 -41.16 -3.37
CA ARG A 422 -4.45 -42.49 -3.47
C ARG A 422 -3.90 -43.32 -4.65
N ARG A 423 -3.52 -42.70 -5.78
CA ARG A 423 -3.17 -43.40 -7.03
C ARG A 423 -1.69 -43.76 -7.14
N PHE A 424 -0.80 -42.88 -6.67
CA PHE A 424 0.64 -42.96 -6.91
C PHE A 424 1.50 -43.33 -5.70
N PHE A 425 0.89 -43.46 -4.49
CA PHE A 425 1.72 -43.71 -3.33
C PHE A 425 2.29 -45.15 -3.33
N PRO A 426 3.62 -45.29 -3.08
CA PRO A 426 4.26 -46.61 -3.15
C PRO A 426 3.73 -47.57 -2.10
N LYS A 427 3.34 -48.78 -2.52
CA LYS A 427 2.86 -49.84 -1.64
C LYS A 427 3.95 -50.36 -0.70
N THR A 428 5.21 -50.14 -1.03
CA THR A 428 6.40 -50.52 -0.26
C THR A 428 6.75 -49.57 0.89
N ALA A 429 6.04 -48.43 1.04
CA ALA A 429 6.31 -47.46 2.11
C ALA A 429 6.02 -48.07 3.50
N PRO A 430 6.74 -47.63 4.56
CA PRO A 430 6.47 -48.04 5.95
C PRO A 430 5.00 -47.88 6.34
N TYR A 431 4.50 -48.81 7.19
CA TYR A 431 3.10 -48.81 7.57
C TYR A 431 2.60 -47.49 8.12
N GLU A 432 3.40 -46.82 8.94
CA GLU A 432 3.07 -45.54 9.58
C GLU A 432 2.80 -44.45 8.56
N TRP A 433 3.62 -44.32 7.48
CA TRP A 433 3.45 -43.38 6.39
C TRP A 433 2.22 -43.72 5.56
N ARG A 434 2.04 -44.98 5.24
CA ARG A 434 0.88 -45.46 4.47
C ARG A 434 -0.43 -45.21 5.22
N GLN A 435 -0.47 -45.43 6.54
CA GLN A 435 -1.65 -45.18 7.34
C GLN A 435 -1.92 -43.69 7.55
N GLY A 436 -0.89 -42.87 7.80
CA GLY A 436 -1.00 -41.42 7.89
C GLY A 436 -1.55 -40.82 6.61
N LEU A 437 -1.07 -41.24 5.44
CA LEU A 437 -1.61 -40.81 4.15
C LEU A 437 -3.03 -41.30 3.90
N ALA A 438 -3.35 -42.57 4.27
CA ALA A 438 -4.68 -43.11 4.12
C ALA A 438 -5.74 -42.27 4.85
N ASN A 439 -5.37 -41.71 5.98
CA ASN A 439 -6.25 -40.83 6.75
C ASN A 439 -6.66 -39.56 5.95
N LEU A 440 -5.86 -39.08 4.99
CA LEU A 440 -6.18 -37.91 4.18
C LEU A 440 -7.33 -38.13 3.16
N TYR A 441 -7.54 -39.36 2.68
CA TYR A 441 -8.57 -39.66 1.67
C TYR A 441 -9.70 -40.58 2.18
N ARG A 442 -9.73 -40.93 3.47
CA ARG A 442 -10.85 -41.71 4.06
C ARG A 442 -12.16 -40.94 3.94
N PRO A 443 -13.29 -41.61 3.71
CA PRO A 443 -14.61 -40.99 3.75
C PRO A 443 -14.84 -40.36 5.14
N ASN A 444 -15.49 -39.22 5.15
CA ASN A 444 -15.71 -38.37 6.34
C ASN A 444 -14.48 -37.58 6.86
N ASN A 445 -13.36 -37.59 6.17
CA ASN A 445 -12.23 -36.72 6.54
C ASN A 445 -12.42 -35.29 6.05
N ARG A 446 -12.02 -34.31 6.87
CA ARG A 446 -12.12 -32.87 6.60
C ARG A 446 -10.90 -32.31 5.88
N THR A 447 -10.12 -33.16 5.25
CA THR A 447 -8.85 -32.79 4.59
C THR A 447 -9.02 -31.63 3.63
N VAL A 448 -10.05 -31.64 2.78
CA VAL A 448 -10.30 -30.53 1.83
C VAL A 448 -10.57 -29.21 2.56
N LEU A 449 -11.38 -29.22 3.63
CA LEU A 449 -11.66 -28.03 4.42
C LEU A 449 -10.39 -27.48 5.09
N LEU A 450 -9.58 -28.35 5.68
CA LEU A 450 -8.32 -27.99 6.32
C LEU A 450 -7.30 -27.46 5.30
N LEU A 451 -7.17 -28.13 4.14
CA LEU A 451 -6.30 -27.69 3.06
C LEU A 451 -6.70 -26.32 2.52
N VAL A 452 -8.00 -26.06 2.35
CA VAL A 452 -8.50 -24.77 1.87
C VAL A 452 -8.24 -23.67 2.90
N SER A 453 -8.56 -23.89 4.18
CA SER A 453 -8.39 -22.86 5.21
C SER A 453 -6.92 -22.54 5.49
N LEU A 454 -6.07 -23.55 5.66
CA LEU A 454 -4.63 -23.36 5.86
C LEU A 454 -3.93 -22.86 4.60
N GLY A 455 -4.32 -23.39 3.42
CA GLY A 455 -3.79 -22.99 2.13
C GLY A 455 -4.10 -21.52 1.79
N LEU A 456 -5.31 -21.04 2.08
CA LEU A 456 -5.66 -19.65 1.87
C LEU A 456 -4.90 -18.71 2.81
N GLY A 457 -4.75 -19.09 4.09
CA GLY A 457 -3.92 -18.35 5.04
C GLY A 457 -2.46 -18.26 4.59
N ALA A 458 -1.89 -19.39 4.17
CA ALA A 458 -0.54 -19.46 3.62
C ALA A 458 -0.39 -18.60 2.33
N ALA A 459 -1.38 -18.69 1.41
CA ALA A 459 -1.38 -17.94 0.17
C ALA A 459 -1.36 -16.42 0.42
N LEU A 460 -2.18 -15.90 1.33
CA LEU A 460 -2.22 -14.47 1.64
C LEU A 460 -0.89 -13.95 2.17
N ILE A 461 -0.28 -14.68 3.11
CA ILE A 461 1.01 -14.28 3.70
C ILE A 461 2.12 -14.32 2.65
N LEU A 462 2.21 -15.43 1.90
CA LEU A 462 3.25 -15.60 0.88
C LEU A 462 3.08 -14.60 -0.26
N THR A 463 1.85 -14.32 -0.74
CA THR A 463 1.61 -13.29 -1.76
C THR A 463 2.14 -11.94 -1.31
N MET A 464 1.89 -11.58 -0.04
CA MET A 464 2.39 -10.34 0.52
C MET A 464 3.92 -10.27 0.55
N VAL A 465 4.58 -11.35 1.03
CA VAL A 465 6.04 -11.40 1.09
C VAL A 465 6.66 -11.37 -0.32
N LEU A 466 6.05 -12.05 -1.30
CA LEU A 466 6.47 -12.02 -2.70
C LEU A 466 6.29 -10.63 -3.32
N THR A 467 5.18 -9.97 -3.06
CA THR A 467 4.92 -8.60 -3.52
C THR A 467 5.97 -7.63 -2.97
N ARG A 468 6.28 -7.72 -1.67
CA ARG A 468 7.37 -6.96 -1.06
C ARG A 468 8.72 -7.24 -1.71
N ALA A 469 9.06 -8.52 -1.87
CA ALA A 469 10.35 -8.92 -2.48
C ALA A 469 10.46 -8.39 -3.92
N THR A 470 9.38 -8.37 -4.68
CA THR A 470 9.31 -7.82 -6.04
C THR A 470 9.55 -6.32 -6.05
N LEU A 471 8.87 -5.57 -5.17
CA LEU A 471 9.02 -4.12 -5.07
C LEU A 471 10.44 -3.72 -4.61
N LEU A 472 10.96 -4.37 -3.56
CA LEU A 472 12.33 -4.13 -3.09
C LEU A 472 13.38 -4.60 -4.09
N GLY A 473 13.11 -5.69 -4.82
CA GLY A 473 13.99 -6.20 -5.87
C GLY A 473 14.19 -5.19 -6.99
N GLN A 474 13.13 -4.47 -7.39
CA GLN A 474 13.22 -3.39 -8.37
C GLN A 474 14.10 -2.23 -7.89
N LEU A 475 13.98 -1.85 -6.62
CA LEU A 475 14.79 -0.79 -6.04
C LEU A 475 16.27 -1.20 -5.93
N ARG A 476 16.55 -2.43 -5.51
CA ARG A 476 17.92 -2.97 -5.36
C ARG A 476 18.61 -3.29 -6.70
N SER A 477 17.85 -3.68 -7.72
CA SER A 477 18.41 -3.86 -9.07
C SER A 477 18.83 -2.53 -9.71
N ALA A 478 18.37 -1.40 -9.16
CA ALA A 478 18.91 -0.08 -9.51
C ALA A 478 20.38 0.10 -9.03
N ASP A 479 20.83 -0.62 -8.02
CA ASP A 479 22.18 -0.49 -7.43
C ASP A 479 23.24 -1.41 -8.07
N ALA A 480 22.83 -2.43 -8.82
CA ALA A 480 23.73 -3.40 -9.44
C ALA A 480 24.12 -2.96 -10.87
N GLY A 481 25.37 -2.60 -11.06
CA GLY A 481 25.95 -2.58 -12.40
C GLY A 481 26.28 -1.23 -13.03
N GLY A 482 27.06 -0.37 -12.35
CA GLY A 482 27.66 0.81 -13.01
C GLY A 482 26.75 2.05 -13.07
N ARG A 483 25.55 2.01 -12.47
CA ARG A 483 24.55 3.07 -12.53
C ARG A 483 24.90 4.26 -11.65
N PRO A 484 24.40 5.47 -11.99
CA PRO A 484 24.60 6.66 -11.17
C PRO A 484 23.88 6.47 -9.82
N ASN A 485 24.52 6.91 -8.75
CA ASN A 485 23.95 6.95 -7.40
C ASN A 485 23.91 8.37 -6.81
N LEU A 486 24.44 9.35 -7.55
CA LEU A 486 24.43 10.75 -7.16
C LEU A 486 24.06 11.60 -8.40
N LEU A 487 23.07 12.47 -8.25
CA LEU A 487 22.59 13.37 -9.30
C LEU A 487 22.82 14.82 -8.89
N PHE A 488 23.42 15.62 -9.76
CA PHE A 488 23.52 17.06 -9.61
C PHE A 488 22.55 17.75 -10.56
N PHE A 489 21.84 18.76 -10.09
CA PHE A 489 20.85 19.49 -10.88
C PHE A 489 20.93 21.01 -10.58
N ASP A 490 20.23 21.79 -11.39
CA ASP A 490 20.26 23.26 -11.38
C ASP A 490 21.64 23.84 -11.75
N ILE A 491 22.36 23.13 -12.64
CA ILE A 491 23.67 23.54 -13.14
C ILE A 491 23.44 24.50 -14.32
N GLN A 492 23.96 25.71 -14.23
CA GLN A 492 23.85 26.70 -15.28
C GLN A 492 24.85 26.42 -16.43
N ASP A 493 24.62 27.06 -17.61
CA ASP A 493 25.39 26.81 -18.81
C ASP A 493 26.89 27.16 -18.64
N ASP A 494 27.21 28.22 -17.88
CA ASP A 494 28.58 28.62 -17.55
C ASP A 494 29.28 27.73 -16.52
N GLN A 495 28.51 26.92 -15.80
CA GLN A 495 29.01 26.07 -14.70
C GLN A 495 29.34 24.65 -15.15
N ILE A 496 28.84 24.19 -16.31
CA ILE A 496 28.90 22.76 -16.69
C ILE A 496 30.35 22.26 -16.87
N GLU A 497 31.19 23.01 -17.62
CA GLU A 497 32.60 22.62 -17.85
C GLU A 497 33.43 22.68 -16.55
N PRO A 498 33.38 23.75 -15.74
CA PRO A 498 34.08 23.78 -14.45
C PRO A 498 33.64 22.67 -13.51
N LEU A 499 32.34 22.33 -13.48
CA LEU A 499 31.81 21.26 -12.65
C LEU A 499 32.33 19.88 -13.09
N GLN A 500 32.34 19.59 -14.41
CA GLN A 500 32.89 18.34 -14.92
C GLN A 500 34.37 18.15 -14.55
N LYS A 501 35.18 19.23 -14.66
CA LYS A 501 36.58 19.22 -14.23
C LYS A 501 36.72 18.92 -12.73
N LEU A 502 35.88 19.54 -11.90
CA LEU A 502 35.85 19.29 -10.47
C LEU A 502 35.49 17.85 -10.15
N LEU A 503 34.45 17.30 -10.79
CA LEU A 503 34.01 15.92 -10.58
C LEU A 503 35.09 14.90 -10.96
N VAL A 504 35.81 15.10 -12.07
CA VAL A 504 36.96 14.27 -12.47
C VAL A 504 38.08 14.36 -11.41
N ALA A 505 38.40 15.55 -10.92
CA ALA A 505 39.41 15.75 -9.87
C ALA A 505 39.03 15.05 -8.54
N GLN A 506 37.74 14.90 -8.27
CA GLN A 506 37.21 14.16 -7.11
C GLN A 506 37.08 12.64 -7.31
N GLY A 507 37.46 12.11 -8.49
CA GLY A 507 37.35 10.71 -8.82
C GLY A 507 35.93 10.23 -9.14
N ALA A 508 35.01 11.14 -9.46
CA ALA A 508 33.59 10.89 -9.78
C ALA A 508 33.23 11.46 -11.15
N PRO A 509 33.78 10.93 -12.27
CA PRO A 509 33.49 11.46 -13.59
C PRO A 509 32.01 11.36 -13.93
N ALA A 510 31.51 12.31 -14.70
CA ALA A 510 30.13 12.33 -15.15
C ALA A 510 29.84 11.10 -16.04
N LEU A 511 28.81 10.31 -15.70
CA LEU A 511 28.30 9.21 -16.51
C LEU A 511 27.36 9.72 -17.61
N SER A 512 26.54 10.69 -17.28
CA SER A 512 25.66 11.36 -18.25
C SER A 512 25.50 12.83 -17.91
N VAL A 513 25.36 13.66 -18.96
CA VAL A 513 25.07 15.08 -18.88
C VAL A 513 23.85 15.34 -19.76
N SER A 514 22.76 15.81 -19.15
CA SER A 514 21.51 16.04 -19.87
C SER A 514 21.10 17.50 -19.76
N PRO A 515 21.07 18.27 -20.87
CA PRO A 515 20.47 19.60 -20.89
C PRO A 515 18.97 19.48 -20.72
N ILE A 516 18.38 20.38 -19.93
CA ILE A 516 16.94 20.45 -19.68
C ILE A 516 16.43 21.82 -20.09
N VAL A 517 15.51 21.82 -21.05
CA VAL A 517 14.79 23.00 -21.51
C VAL A 517 13.35 22.89 -21.06
N THR A 518 12.85 23.93 -20.39
CA THR A 518 11.44 23.98 -19.97
C THR A 518 10.62 24.60 -21.08
N MET A 519 9.47 24.04 -21.39
CA MET A 519 8.58 24.49 -22.46
C MET A 519 7.12 24.19 -22.14
N ARG A 520 6.22 24.88 -22.83
CA ARG A 520 4.77 24.69 -22.71
C ARG A 520 4.19 24.15 -24.01
N LEU A 521 3.22 23.28 -23.89
CA LEU A 521 2.42 22.87 -25.05
C LEU A 521 1.46 23.98 -25.42
N ALA A 522 1.54 24.46 -26.64
CA ALA A 522 0.72 25.54 -27.18
C ALA A 522 -0.46 25.03 -28.01
N ALA A 523 -0.22 24.02 -28.86
CA ALA A 523 -1.27 23.37 -29.64
C ALA A 523 -1.01 21.89 -29.85
N VAL A 524 -2.07 21.12 -30.07
CA VAL A 524 -2.07 19.68 -30.41
C VAL A 524 -2.87 19.48 -31.67
N LYS A 525 -2.25 18.94 -32.73
CA LYS A 525 -2.91 18.69 -34.03
C LYS A 525 -3.56 19.98 -34.60
N GLY A 526 -2.85 21.11 -34.47
CA GLY A 526 -3.30 22.40 -34.89
C GLY A 526 -4.37 23.09 -34.02
N ARG A 527 -4.84 22.44 -32.94
CA ARG A 527 -5.82 23.04 -32.02
C ARG A 527 -5.12 23.62 -30.80
N PRO A 528 -5.37 24.87 -30.43
CA PRO A 528 -4.80 25.50 -29.23
C PRO A 528 -5.18 24.78 -27.95
N VAL A 529 -4.25 24.66 -26.99
CA VAL A 529 -4.45 24.00 -25.70
C VAL A 529 -5.63 24.62 -24.94
N ASP A 530 -5.82 25.94 -24.99
CA ASP A 530 -6.91 26.61 -24.31
C ASP A 530 -8.29 26.20 -24.84
N GLU A 531 -8.41 26.00 -26.14
CA GLU A 531 -9.63 25.46 -26.76
C GLU A 531 -9.89 24.01 -26.29
N LEU A 532 -8.85 23.18 -26.32
CA LEU A 532 -8.94 21.77 -25.87
C LEU A 532 -9.32 21.62 -24.40
N LEU A 533 -8.92 22.57 -23.55
CA LEU A 533 -9.27 22.56 -22.11
C LEU A 533 -10.73 22.93 -21.84
N HIS A 534 -11.37 23.72 -22.73
CA HIS A 534 -12.77 24.12 -22.59
C HIS A 534 -13.73 23.20 -23.36
N ASP A 535 -13.23 22.40 -24.29
CA ASP A 535 -14.03 21.47 -25.10
C ASP A 535 -14.36 20.19 -24.33
N ARG A 536 -15.59 20.07 -23.86
CA ARG A 536 -16.09 18.88 -23.12
C ARG A 536 -16.16 17.60 -23.98
N SER A 537 -16.08 17.71 -25.30
CA SER A 537 -16.08 16.55 -26.20
C SER A 537 -14.71 15.87 -26.28
N VAL A 538 -13.65 16.54 -25.89
CA VAL A 538 -12.28 16.05 -25.92
C VAL A 538 -11.95 15.33 -24.62
N HIS A 539 -11.65 14.04 -24.70
CA HIS A 539 -11.34 13.18 -23.58
C HIS A 539 -9.81 13.01 -23.39
N LEU A 540 -9.06 14.13 -23.40
CA LEU A 540 -7.64 14.12 -23.06
C LEU A 540 -7.42 14.38 -21.57
N PRO A 541 -6.50 13.66 -20.90
CA PRO A 541 -6.17 13.92 -19.51
C PRO A 541 -5.64 15.35 -19.33
N GLY A 542 -6.29 16.16 -18.50
CA GLY A 542 -5.92 17.58 -18.34
C GLY A 542 -4.48 17.81 -17.87
N TRP A 543 -3.82 16.81 -17.26
CA TRP A 543 -2.43 16.91 -16.86
C TRP A 543 -1.46 16.98 -18.05
N THR A 544 -1.79 16.36 -19.19
CA THR A 544 -0.97 16.41 -20.42
C THR A 544 -0.99 17.79 -21.06
N LEU A 545 -2.12 18.48 -20.99
CA LEU A 545 -2.30 19.82 -21.58
C LEU A 545 -1.73 20.94 -20.67
N ARG A 546 -1.85 20.79 -19.33
CA ARG A 546 -1.43 21.82 -18.37
C ARG A 546 0.00 21.67 -17.88
N ARG A 547 0.69 20.63 -18.25
CA ARG A 547 2.05 20.33 -17.78
C ARG A 547 3.06 21.28 -18.43
N GLU A 548 4.03 21.74 -17.62
CA GLU A 548 5.28 22.26 -18.12
C GLU A 548 6.19 21.08 -18.49
N TYR A 549 6.51 20.96 -19.76
CA TYR A 549 7.38 19.90 -20.25
C TYR A 549 8.84 20.28 -20.00
N ARG A 550 9.58 19.39 -19.38
CA ARG A 550 11.03 19.41 -19.30
C ARG A 550 11.53 18.46 -20.36
N SER A 551 12.07 19.00 -21.42
CA SER A 551 12.56 18.26 -22.57
C SER A 551 14.08 18.35 -22.65
N THR A 552 14.68 17.43 -23.34
CA THR A 552 16.11 17.41 -23.64
C THR A 552 16.32 17.37 -25.16
N TYR A 553 17.53 17.62 -25.60
CA TYR A 553 17.95 17.40 -26.98
C TYR A 553 19.20 16.52 -27.02
N ARG A 554 19.27 15.65 -28.00
CA ARG A 554 20.42 14.73 -28.21
C ARG A 554 20.31 13.99 -29.53
N ASP A 555 21.45 13.46 -30.00
CA ASP A 555 21.56 12.76 -31.27
C ASP A 555 21.38 11.23 -31.20
N HIS A 556 21.22 10.66 -30.00
CA HIS A 556 21.11 9.21 -29.78
C HIS A 556 20.05 8.84 -28.71
N LEU A 557 19.63 7.60 -28.71
CA LEU A 557 18.79 7.00 -27.65
C LEU A 557 19.70 6.50 -26.52
N VAL A 558 19.23 6.62 -25.29
CA VAL A 558 19.92 6.09 -24.10
C VAL A 558 19.44 4.68 -23.77
N GLU A 559 20.16 3.97 -22.90
CA GLU A 559 19.84 2.57 -22.53
C GLU A 559 18.46 2.37 -21.91
N THR A 560 17.87 3.43 -21.32
CA THR A 560 16.53 3.40 -20.74
C THR A 560 15.42 3.52 -21.77
N GLU A 561 15.77 3.71 -23.06
CA GLU A 561 14.82 3.99 -24.11
C GLU A 561 14.88 2.95 -25.22
N LYS A 562 13.69 2.55 -25.69
CA LYS A 562 13.54 1.63 -26.82
C LYS A 562 12.62 2.22 -27.86
N LEU A 563 13.08 2.27 -29.11
CA LEU A 563 12.26 2.73 -30.24
C LEU A 563 11.13 1.71 -30.49
N MET A 564 9.88 2.19 -30.46
CA MET A 564 8.68 1.38 -30.71
C MET A 564 8.12 1.57 -32.12
N ALA A 565 8.15 2.80 -32.65
CA ALA A 565 7.64 3.13 -33.98
C ALA A 565 8.32 4.36 -34.54
N GLY A 566 8.33 4.49 -35.86
CA GLY A 566 8.93 5.62 -36.57
C GLY A 566 10.45 5.57 -36.66
N LYS A 567 11.09 6.69 -36.91
CA LYS A 567 12.54 6.86 -37.01
C LYS A 567 13.01 7.94 -36.05
N PHE A 568 13.94 7.63 -35.18
CA PHE A 568 14.57 8.61 -34.31
C PHE A 568 15.47 9.55 -35.15
N THR A 569 15.23 10.83 -35.04
CA THR A 569 16.04 11.87 -35.74
C THR A 569 16.94 12.50 -34.68
N GLY A 570 18.24 12.21 -34.76
CA GLY A 570 19.22 12.71 -33.81
C GLY A 570 19.66 14.16 -34.06
N ARG A 571 19.60 14.63 -35.30
CA ARG A 571 20.08 15.96 -35.66
C ARG A 571 19.21 16.60 -36.72
N THR A 572 18.98 17.93 -36.57
CA THR A 572 18.22 18.74 -37.54
C THR A 572 18.95 20.03 -37.79
N GLY A 573 18.77 20.63 -38.99
CA GLY A 573 19.42 21.90 -39.35
C GLY A 573 18.82 23.07 -38.56
N PRO A 574 19.61 24.05 -38.19
CA PRO A 574 19.10 25.26 -37.52
C PRO A 574 18.06 25.98 -38.41
N GLY A 575 16.92 26.37 -37.84
CA GLY A 575 15.83 27.08 -38.56
C GLY A 575 14.87 26.15 -39.32
N ALA A 576 14.85 24.85 -39.04
CA ALA A 576 13.85 23.95 -39.61
C ALA A 576 12.43 24.41 -39.27
N ALA A 577 11.57 24.55 -40.32
CA ALA A 577 10.21 25.03 -40.15
C ALA A 577 9.33 24.10 -39.27
N VAL A 578 9.64 22.81 -39.28
CA VAL A 578 9.00 21.80 -38.43
C VAL A 578 10.07 20.85 -37.89
N VAL A 579 10.11 20.67 -36.58
CA VAL A 579 11.12 19.88 -35.88
C VAL A 579 10.62 18.45 -35.61
N PRO A 580 11.34 17.40 -36.08
CA PRO A 580 10.95 16.03 -35.77
C PRO A 580 11.30 15.67 -34.32
N VAL A 581 10.29 15.37 -33.49
CA VAL A 581 10.49 14.99 -32.07
C VAL A 581 10.19 13.53 -31.82
N SER A 582 10.84 12.99 -30.80
CA SER A 582 10.55 11.65 -30.26
C SER A 582 9.69 11.76 -29.01
N VAL A 583 8.54 11.08 -28.99
CA VAL A 583 7.56 11.13 -27.90
C VAL A 583 7.52 9.80 -27.17
N GLU A 584 7.38 9.85 -25.83
CA GLU A 584 7.21 8.65 -25.00
C GLU A 584 5.83 8.02 -25.25
N SER A 585 5.79 6.67 -25.30
CA SER A 585 4.61 5.89 -25.73
C SER A 585 3.40 6.03 -24.81
N GLY A 586 3.61 6.23 -23.49
CA GLY A 586 2.54 6.48 -22.53
C GLY A 586 1.89 7.86 -22.75
N LEU A 587 2.71 8.89 -22.89
CA LEU A 587 2.24 10.24 -23.22
C LEU A 587 1.52 10.24 -24.57
N ALA A 588 2.06 9.54 -25.57
CA ALA A 588 1.43 9.44 -26.88
C ALA A 588 0.05 8.77 -26.81
N ARG A 589 -0.12 7.72 -26.02
CA ARG A 589 -1.42 7.09 -25.75
C ARG A 589 -2.40 8.01 -25.06
N ASP A 590 -1.96 8.69 -24.00
CA ASP A 590 -2.79 9.62 -23.22
C ASP A 590 -3.29 10.79 -24.09
N MET A 591 -2.43 11.28 -24.97
CA MET A 591 -2.75 12.38 -25.91
C MET A 591 -3.32 11.88 -27.26
N GLN A 592 -3.48 10.56 -27.43
CA GLN A 592 -3.95 9.94 -28.68
C GLN A 592 -3.13 10.37 -29.92
N LEU A 593 -1.79 10.48 -29.74
CA LEU A 593 -0.86 10.87 -30.80
C LEU A 593 -0.46 9.69 -31.67
N LYS A 594 -0.26 9.98 -32.96
CA LYS A 594 0.27 9.05 -33.98
C LYS A 594 1.51 9.68 -34.62
N LEU A 595 2.28 8.85 -35.32
CA LEU A 595 3.38 9.35 -36.18
C LEU A 595 2.82 10.34 -37.18
N GLY A 596 3.50 11.49 -37.34
CA GLY A 596 3.11 12.58 -38.23
C GLY A 596 2.17 13.62 -37.61
N ASP A 597 1.66 13.41 -36.38
CA ASP A 597 0.85 14.43 -35.71
C ASP A 597 1.70 15.63 -35.27
N GLU A 598 1.13 16.82 -35.36
CA GLU A 598 1.78 18.09 -34.99
C GLU A 598 1.58 18.40 -33.51
N LEU A 599 2.66 18.88 -32.87
CA LEU A 599 2.68 19.45 -31.54
C LEU A 599 3.39 20.80 -31.59
N ASP A 600 2.74 21.87 -31.14
CA ASP A 600 3.39 23.19 -31.07
C ASP A 600 3.78 23.48 -29.62
N PHE A 601 5.03 23.83 -29.41
CA PHE A 601 5.56 24.22 -28.10
C PHE A 601 5.89 25.71 -28.05
N ASP A 602 5.61 26.30 -26.91
CA ASP A 602 6.16 27.58 -26.50
C ASP A 602 7.42 27.33 -25.66
N VAL A 603 8.56 27.56 -26.22
CA VAL A 603 9.86 27.43 -25.54
C VAL A 603 10.26 28.83 -25.02
N GLN A 604 9.79 29.16 -23.83
CA GLN A 604 10.09 30.37 -23.10
C GLN A 604 9.81 31.66 -23.95
N GLY A 605 8.66 31.67 -24.62
CA GLY A 605 8.23 32.79 -25.48
C GLY A 605 8.53 32.60 -26.96
N VAL A 606 9.26 31.55 -27.37
CA VAL A 606 9.56 31.24 -28.77
C VAL A 606 8.71 30.06 -29.22
N PRO A 607 7.82 30.23 -30.21
CA PRO A 607 7.01 29.14 -30.74
C PRO A 607 7.86 28.16 -31.57
N VAL A 608 7.79 26.88 -31.27
CA VAL A 608 8.48 25.82 -31.99
C VAL A 608 7.46 24.81 -32.50
N LYS A 609 7.32 24.70 -33.81
CA LYS A 609 6.46 23.71 -34.44
C LYS A 609 7.16 22.35 -34.51
N THR A 610 6.50 21.28 -34.04
CA THR A 610 7.09 19.94 -34.07
C THR A 610 6.16 18.94 -34.68
N VAL A 611 6.74 17.84 -35.16
CA VAL A 611 6.02 16.64 -35.65
C VAL A 611 6.51 15.42 -34.95
N VAL A 612 5.60 14.52 -34.59
CA VAL A 612 5.93 13.24 -33.96
C VAL A 612 6.60 12.33 -35.00
N ALA A 613 7.92 12.25 -34.97
CA ALA A 613 8.72 11.44 -35.87
C ALA A 613 8.95 10.02 -35.39
N SER A 614 8.93 9.83 -34.06
CA SER A 614 9.09 8.52 -33.45
C SER A 614 8.38 8.40 -32.10
N LEU A 615 8.01 7.16 -31.78
CA LEU A 615 7.49 6.77 -30.48
C LEU A 615 8.50 5.86 -29.80
N ARG A 616 8.83 6.14 -28.54
CA ARG A 616 9.77 5.34 -27.74
C ARG A 616 9.14 4.91 -26.43
N GLU A 617 9.49 3.72 -25.99
CA GLU A 617 9.21 3.23 -24.65
C GLU A 617 10.34 3.66 -23.72
N VAL A 618 10.00 4.20 -22.55
CA VAL A 618 10.95 4.68 -21.55
C VAL A 618 10.81 3.84 -20.30
N ASP A 619 11.93 3.27 -19.82
CA ASP A 619 11.96 2.56 -18.55
C ASP A 619 12.07 3.54 -17.37
N TRP A 620 10.91 4.08 -16.93
CA TRP A 620 10.81 5.00 -15.80
C TRP A 620 11.24 4.41 -14.45
N ARG A 621 11.45 3.10 -14.39
CA ARG A 621 11.88 2.40 -13.17
C ARG A 621 13.37 2.59 -12.88
N ARG A 622 14.14 2.93 -13.89
CA ARG A 622 15.53 3.31 -13.71
C ARG A 622 15.61 4.75 -13.19
N LEU A 623 16.37 4.94 -12.12
CA LEU A 623 16.62 6.26 -11.52
C LEU A 623 17.65 7.06 -12.36
N GLU A 624 17.38 7.16 -13.65
CA GLU A 624 18.17 7.89 -14.63
C GLU A 624 17.34 9.05 -15.19
N PRO A 625 17.97 10.11 -15.74
CA PRO A 625 17.25 11.21 -16.34
C PRO A 625 16.44 10.76 -17.56
N ASN A 626 15.12 10.73 -17.42
CA ASN A 626 14.19 10.33 -18.47
C ASN A 626 13.26 11.50 -18.85
N PHE A 627 12.88 11.56 -20.12
CA PHE A 627 12.12 12.67 -20.69
C PHE A 627 10.92 12.16 -21.47
N PHE A 628 9.81 12.90 -21.41
CA PHE A 628 8.63 12.58 -22.22
C PHE A 628 8.84 12.88 -23.69
N ILE A 629 9.57 13.98 -23.98
CA ILE A 629 9.83 14.45 -25.34
C ILE A 629 11.32 14.71 -25.48
N VAL A 630 11.90 14.21 -26.56
CA VAL A 630 13.31 14.40 -26.92
C VAL A 630 13.35 15.10 -28.27
N PHE A 631 14.09 16.20 -28.32
CA PHE A 631 14.37 16.98 -29.53
C PHE A 631 15.68 16.50 -30.19
N PRO A 632 15.84 16.70 -31.49
CA PRO A 632 17.12 16.54 -32.14
C PRO A 632 18.08 17.67 -31.76
N ASP A 633 19.38 17.42 -31.90
CA ASP A 633 20.38 18.47 -31.84
C ASP A 633 20.18 19.47 -32.98
N GLY A 634 20.50 20.75 -32.74
CA GLY A 634 20.40 21.88 -33.71
C GLY A 634 19.18 22.80 -33.53
N VAL A 635 18.37 22.58 -32.45
CA VAL A 635 17.12 23.34 -32.23
C VAL A 635 17.10 24.08 -30.91
N LEU A 636 17.47 23.45 -29.82
CA LEU A 636 17.27 23.96 -28.44
C LEU A 636 18.55 24.49 -27.78
N GLU A 637 19.69 24.47 -28.46
CA GLU A 637 20.99 24.85 -27.88
C GLU A 637 21.03 26.32 -27.43
N ALA A 638 20.34 27.21 -28.13
CA ALA A 638 20.28 28.62 -27.80
C ALA A 638 19.21 28.95 -26.73
N ALA A 639 18.34 27.99 -26.39
CA ALA A 639 17.32 28.22 -25.38
C ALA A 639 17.94 28.25 -23.96
N PRO A 640 17.41 29.08 -23.05
CA PRO A 640 17.77 29.01 -21.64
C PRO A 640 17.55 27.60 -21.09
N LYS A 641 18.58 27.03 -20.47
CA LYS A 641 18.61 25.65 -20.01
C LYS A 641 19.37 25.49 -18.72
N PHE A 642 19.13 24.42 -18.04
CA PHE A 642 19.99 23.95 -16.95
C PHE A 642 20.38 22.49 -17.21
N TYR A 643 21.46 22.06 -16.57
CA TYR A 643 21.94 20.70 -16.77
C TYR A 643 21.65 19.82 -15.56
N LEU A 644 21.47 18.56 -15.86
CA LEU A 644 21.48 17.47 -14.89
C LEU A 644 22.68 16.57 -15.19
N VAL A 645 23.52 16.37 -14.18
CA VAL A 645 24.72 15.52 -14.27
C VAL A 645 24.57 14.34 -13.34
N ALA A 646 24.69 13.14 -13.90
CA ALA A 646 24.64 11.91 -13.16
C ALA A 646 26.05 11.33 -12.98
N VAL A 647 26.42 11.00 -11.74
CA VAL A 647 27.72 10.44 -11.39
C VAL A 647 27.56 9.18 -10.56
N ARG A 648 28.61 8.36 -10.55
CA ARG A 648 28.73 7.22 -9.64
C ARG A 648 29.86 7.45 -8.67
N VAL A 649 29.55 7.27 -7.39
CA VAL A 649 30.51 7.33 -6.28
C VAL A 649 30.50 5.99 -5.55
N PRO A 650 31.67 5.31 -5.45
CA PRO A 650 31.73 3.94 -4.91
C PRO A 650 31.33 3.80 -3.44
N ALA A 651 31.69 4.77 -2.61
CA ALA A 651 31.43 4.70 -1.17
C ALA A 651 30.62 5.91 -0.64
N PRO A 652 29.78 5.72 0.40
CA PRO A 652 29.00 6.82 0.99
C PRO A 652 29.86 7.99 1.52
N ALA A 653 31.05 7.71 2.07
CA ALA A 653 31.98 8.76 2.53
C ALA A 653 32.50 9.62 1.37
N ASP A 654 32.72 9.03 0.20
CA ASP A 654 33.12 9.73 -1.00
C ASP A 654 31.97 10.57 -1.56
N SER A 655 30.73 10.09 -1.47
CA SER A 655 29.53 10.86 -1.86
C SER A 655 29.46 12.18 -1.09
N ALA A 656 29.64 12.16 0.25
CA ALA A 656 29.63 13.35 1.08
C ALA A 656 30.76 14.33 0.68
N ARG A 657 31.98 13.81 0.40
CA ARG A 657 33.12 14.61 -0.03
C ARG A 657 32.86 15.30 -1.38
N VAL A 658 32.35 14.57 -2.36
CA VAL A 658 32.03 15.12 -3.68
C VAL A 658 30.91 16.19 -3.58
N GLN A 659 29.84 15.91 -2.82
CA GLN A 659 28.79 16.89 -2.57
C GLN A 659 29.33 18.17 -1.92
N GLN A 660 30.20 18.05 -0.90
CA GLN A 660 30.80 19.20 -0.24
C GLN A 660 31.68 20.02 -1.19
N ALA A 661 32.50 19.37 -2.02
CA ALA A 661 33.35 20.06 -3.00
C ALA A 661 32.50 20.84 -4.02
N VAL A 662 31.45 20.22 -4.55
CA VAL A 662 30.55 20.87 -5.52
C VAL A 662 29.81 22.04 -4.88
N THR A 663 29.23 21.89 -3.68
CA THR A 663 28.45 22.94 -3.03
C THR A 663 29.31 24.15 -2.63
N ARG A 664 30.59 23.92 -2.29
CA ARG A 664 31.52 25.04 -2.01
C ARG A 664 31.85 25.87 -3.25
N SER A 665 31.98 25.21 -4.41
CA SER A 665 32.33 25.89 -5.67
C SER A 665 31.09 26.45 -6.39
N PHE A 666 29.96 25.74 -6.29
CA PHE A 666 28.70 26.05 -6.96
C PHE A 666 27.51 25.98 -5.97
N PRO A 667 27.24 27.06 -5.20
CA PRO A 667 26.24 27.05 -4.13
C PRO A 667 24.80 26.83 -4.60
N ASN A 668 24.48 27.13 -5.88
CA ASN A 668 23.17 26.87 -6.48
C ASN A 668 22.98 25.41 -6.88
N VAL A 669 24.06 24.66 -7.14
CA VAL A 669 23.98 23.28 -7.60
C VAL A 669 23.54 22.37 -6.45
N SER A 670 22.47 21.68 -6.68
CA SER A 670 21.88 20.74 -5.70
C SER A 670 22.24 19.30 -6.03
N ALA A 671 22.46 18.48 -5.00
CA ALA A 671 22.79 17.07 -5.14
C ALA A 671 21.69 16.18 -4.54
N ILE A 672 21.27 15.15 -5.28
CA ILE A 672 20.37 14.10 -4.79
C ILE A 672 21.19 12.81 -4.66
N ASP A 673 21.33 12.34 -3.43
CA ASP A 673 21.93 11.03 -3.15
C ASP A 673 20.83 9.96 -3.20
N LEU A 674 20.86 9.15 -4.25
CA LEU A 674 19.85 8.12 -4.51
C LEU A 674 19.88 7.01 -3.45
N ALA A 675 21.04 6.76 -2.82
CA ALA A 675 21.13 5.77 -1.74
C ALA A 675 20.30 6.20 -0.52
N LEU A 676 20.31 7.48 -0.18
CA LEU A 676 19.48 8.04 0.90
C LEU A 676 17.99 8.00 0.55
N VAL A 677 17.63 8.26 -0.70
CA VAL A 677 16.25 8.15 -1.19
C VAL A 677 15.76 6.70 -1.04
N LEU A 678 16.57 5.74 -1.44
CA LEU A 678 16.24 4.31 -1.33
C LEU A 678 16.08 3.86 0.13
N GLN A 679 16.99 4.28 1.03
CA GLN A 679 16.87 4.00 2.48
C GLN A 679 15.58 4.57 3.06
N THR A 680 15.21 5.77 2.65
CA THR A 680 13.97 6.42 3.10
C THR A 680 12.72 5.67 2.64
N LEU A 681 12.71 5.25 1.37
CA LEU A 681 11.63 4.41 0.81
C LEU A 681 11.53 3.08 1.55
N ASP A 682 12.66 2.42 1.84
CA ASP A 682 12.66 1.17 2.64
C ASP A 682 12.06 1.39 4.03
N GLY A 683 12.36 2.52 4.67
CA GLY A 683 11.75 2.93 5.93
C GLY A 683 10.22 3.11 5.86
N ILE A 684 9.69 3.67 4.77
CA ILE A 684 8.25 3.79 4.55
C ILE A 684 7.64 2.41 4.29
N PHE A 685 8.24 1.61 3.42
CA PHE A 685 7.76 0.26 3.12
C PHE A 685 7.75 -0.65 4.35
N SER A 686 8.75 -0.56 5.23
CA SER A 686 8.80 -1.35 6.47
C SER A 686 7.63 -1.04 7.40
N LYS A 687 7.15 0.21 7.43
CA LYS A 687 5.99 0.62 8.23
C LYS A 687 4.68 0.13 7.63
N VAL A 688 4.52 0.18 6.31
CA VAL A 688 3.36 -0.41 5.61
C VAL A 688 3.35 -1.92 5.80
N GLU A 689 4.51 -2.57 5.68
CA GLU A 689 4.67 -4.00 5.94
C GLU A 689 4.21 -4.38 7.35
N PHE A 690 4.55 -3.58 8.37
CA PHE A 690 4.11 -3.85 9.73
C PHE A 690 2.58 -3.95 9.83
N VAL A 691 1.84 -3.00 9.24
CA VAL A 691 0.37 -3.01 9.25
C VAL A 691 -0.19 -4.26 8.55
N VAL A 692 0.36 -4.60 7.39
CA VAL A 692 -0.10 -5.77 6.64
C VAL A 692 0.32 -7.08 7.33
N ARG A 693 1.52 -7.13 7.95
CA ARG A 693 1.97 -8.25 8.78
C ARG A 693 1.06 -8.46 9.98
N PHE A 694 0.67 -7.38 10.64
CA PHE A 694 -0.30 -7.41 11.73
C PHE A 694 -1.64 -8.03 11.29
N MET A 695 -2.17 -7.63 10.11
CA MET A 695 -3.38 -8.22 9.54
C MET A 695 -3.20 -9.71 9.18
N ALA A 696 -2.05 -10.08 8.64
CA ALA A 696 -1.73 -11.47 8.31
C ALA A 696 -1.72 -12.37 9.56
N VAL A 697 -1.28 -11.86 10.73
CA VAL A 697 -1.32 -12.60 12.00
C VAL A 697 -2.75 -13.01 12.35
N PHE A 698 -3.76 -12.17 12.14
CA PHE A 698 -5.17 -12.54 12.36
C PHE A 698 -5.63 -13.69 11.47
N THR A 699 -5.21 -13.67 10.21
CA THR A 699 -5.57 -14.72 9.25
C THR A 699 -4.92 -16.05 9.66
N VAL A 700 -3.64 -16.02 10.05
CA VAL A 700 -2.92 -17.21 10.57
C VAL A 700 -3.53 -17.70 11.86
N ALA A 701 -3.76 -16.82 12.83
CA ALA A 701 -4.36 -17.17 14.12
C ALA A 701 -5.74 -17.80 13.91
N THR A 702 -6.56 -17.25 13.01
CA THR A 702 -7.85 -17.82 12.65
C THR A 702 -7.67 -19.21 12.02
N GLY A 703 -6.73 -19.40 11.11
CA GLY A 703 -6.41 -20.69 10.51
C GLY A 703 -5.99 -21.74 11.53
N VAL A 704 -5.13 -21.36 12.49
CA VAL A 704 -4.69 -22.25 13.59
C VAL A 704 -5.86 -22.61 14.50
N VAL A 705 -6.73 -21.66 14.85
CA VAL A 705 -7.92 -21.94 15.69
C VAL A 705 -8.90 -22.86 14.95
N VAL A 706 -9.11 -22.66 13.65
CA VAL A 706 -9.95 -23.53 12.80
C VAL A 706 -9.36 -24.93 12.74
N LEU A 707 -8.05 -25.07 12.58
CA LEU A 707 -7.34 -26.36 12.61
C LEU A 707 -7.51 -27.04 13.97
N ALA A 708 -7.24 -26.32 15.07
CA ALA A 708 -7.40 -26.87 16.42
C ALA A 708 -8.84 -27.33 16.67
N GLY A 709 -9.83 -26.52 16.30
CA GLY A 709 -11.25 -26.87 16.39
C GLY A 709 -11.62 -28.09 15.57
N ALA A 710 -11.10 -28.24 14.36
CA ALA A 710 -11.36 -29.40 13.50
C ALA A 710 -10.70 -30.67 14.05
N VAL A 711 -9.48 -30.58 14.57
CA VAL A 711 -8.77 -31.71 15.21
C VAL A 711 -9.45 -32.13 16.51
N LEU A 712 -9.80 -31.19 17.39
CA LEU A 712 -10.52 -31.46 18.63
C LEU A 712 -11.90 -32.08 18.34
N SER A 713 -12.58 -31.62 17.30
CA SER A 713 -13.86 -32.19 16.86
C SER A 713 -13.77 -33.63 16.36
N GLY A 714 -12.61 -34.02 15.80
CA GLY A 714 -12.35 -35.40 15.38
C GLY A 714 -11.82 -36.32 16.49
N ARG A 715 -11.59 -35.80 17.72
CA ARG A 715 -10.91 -36.52 18.79
C ARG A 715 -11.62 -37.83 19.18
N SER A 716 -12.95 -37.86 19.31
CA SER A 716 -13.74 -39.05 19.63
C SER A 716 -13.61 -40.13 18.57
N GLN A 717 -13.67 -39.78 17.28
CA GLN A 717 -13.47 -40.74 16.20
C GLN A 717 -12.04 -41.30 16.20
N ARG A 718 -11.06 -40.42 16.39
CA ARG A 718 -9.64 -40.83 16.48
C ARG A 718 -9.34 -41.71 17.70
N LEU A 719 -10.01 -41.46 18.81
CA LEU A 719 -9.88 -42.25 19.99
C LEU A 719 -10.32 -43.71 19.69
N ARG A 720 -11.44 -43.90 18.98
CA ARG A 720 -11.92 -45.24 18.55
C ARG A 720 -10.92 -45.92 17.59
N GLU A 721 -10.44 -45.21 16.58
CA GLU A 721 -9.46 -45.75 15.63
C GLU A 721 -8.14 -46.10 16.33
N THR A 722 -7.69 -45.29 17.29
CA THR A 722 -6.48 -45.55 18.09
C THR A 722 -6.64 -46.79 18.97
N VAL A 723 -7.81 -46.95 19.63
CA VAL A 723 -8.14 -48.12 20.44
C VAL A 723 -8.15 -49.37 19.58
N LEU A 724 -8.81 -49.36 18.42
CA LEU A 724 -8.80 -50.47 17.46
C LEU A 724 -7.39 -50.86 17.01
N LEU A 725 -6.54 -49.92 16.69
CA LEU A 725 -5.16 -50.15 16.30
C LEU A 725 -4.33 -50.75 17.48
N ARG A 726 -4.62 -50.28 18.71
CA ARG A 726 -3.96 -50.84 19.93
C ARG A 726 -4.41 -52.26 20.24
N THR A 727 -5.68 -52.60 20.06
CA THR A 727 -6.16 -53.98 20.21
C THR A 727 -5.55 -54.92 19.17
N LEU A 728 -5.18 -54.37 17.98
CA LEU A 728 -4.43 -55.10 16.94
C LEU A 728 -2.90 -55.11 17.17
N GLY A 729 -2.42 -54.59 18.33
CA GLY A 729 -1.02 -54.64 18.73
C GLY A 729 -0.16 -53.42 18.36
N ALA A 730 -0.73 -52.29 17.90
CA ALA A 730 0.04 -51.11 17.62
C ALA A 730 0.62 -50.45 18.89
N THR A 731 1.90 -50.10 18.84
CA THR A 731 2.60 -49.40 19.93
C THR A 731 2.25 -47.92 19.97
N ARG A 732 2.41 -47.30 21.17
CA ARG A 732 2.22 -45.84 21.35
C ARG A 732 3.14 -45.05 20.42
N ALA A 733 4.35 -45.53 20.13
CA ALA A 733 5.30 -44.89 19.24
C ALA A 733 4.80 -44.88 17.79
N GLN A 734 4.25 -45.99 17.31
CA GLN A 734 3.66 -46.12 15.99
C GLN A 734 2.45 -45.19 15.82
N LEU A 735 1.57 -45.10 16.80
CA LEU A 735 0.41 -44.22 16.79
C LEU A 735 0.83 -42.73 16.69
N ARG A 736 1.84 -42.31 17.48
CA ARG A 736 2.40 -40.97 17.41
C ARG A 736 3.04 -40.67 16.05
N LYS A 737 3.76 -41.63 15.46
CA LYS A 737 4.32 -41.49 14.12
C LYS A 737 3.24 -41.34 13.05
N ILE A 738 2.15 -42.11 13.11
CA ILE A 738 1.01 -42.02 12.19
C ILE A 738 0.39 -40.61 12.26
N GLN A 739 0.12 -40.09 13.48
CA GLN A 739 -0.43 -38.77 13.69
C GLN A 739 0.53 -37.66 13.17
N PHE A 740 1.82 -37.77 13.50
CA PHE A 740 2.83 -36.82 13.01
C PHE A 740 2.86 -36.80 11.49
N THR A 741 2.90 -37.96 10.83
CA THR A 741 2.91 -38.08 9.36
C THR A 741 1.66 -37.44 8.74
N GLU A 742 0.48 -37.70 9.32
CA GLU A 742 -0.79 -37.14 8.86
C GLU A 742 -0.75 -35.60 8.89
N TYR A 743 -0.37 -34.98 10.03
CA TYR A 743 -0.34 -33.51 10.16
C TYR A 743 0.80 -32.88 9.35
N ALA A 744 1.94 -33.53 9.25
CA ALA A 744 3.05 -33.09 8.42
C ALA A 744 2.67 -33.07 6.94
N LEU A 745 2.02 -34.13 6.45
CA LEU A 745 1.52 -34.18 5.08
C LEU A 745 0.43 -33.14 4.83
N LEU A 746 -0.53 -33.00 5.74
CA LEU A 746 -1.61 -32.02 5.64
C LEU A 746 -1.07 -30.58 5.62
N GLY A 747 -0.13 -30.26 6.49
CA GLY A 747 0.53 -28.95 6.54
C GLY A 747 1.37 -28.68 5.30
N ALA A 748 2.17 -29.65 4.85
CA ALA A 748 2.99 -29.51 3.65
C ALA A 748 2.14 -29.31 2.39
N LEU A 749 1.06 -30.11 2.24
CA LEU A 749 0.14 -29.98 1.11
C LEU A 749 -0.61 -28.65 1.11
N ALA A 750 -1.08 -28.18 2.28
CA ALA A 750 -1.71 -26.87 2.43
C ALA A 750 -0.74 -25.74 2.09
N ALA A 751 0.50 -25.83 2.55
CA ALA A 751 1.54 -24.84 2.29
C ALA A 751 1.97 -24.81 0.83
N VAL A 752 2.11 -25.96 0.17
CA VAL A 752 2.47 -26.05 -1.26
C VAL A 752 1.32 -25.51 -2.13
N THR A 753 0.07 -25.92 -1.86
CA THR A 753 -1.09 -25.40 -2.62
C THR A 753 -1.29 -23.90 -2.40
N GLY A 754 -1.13 -23.42 -1.16
CA GLY A 754 -1.15 -22.00 -0.82
C GLY A 754 0.01 -21.22 -1.48
N GLY A 755 1.21 -21.81 -1.52
CA GLY A 755 2.39 -21.26 -2.20
C GLY A 755 2.22 -21.13 -3.70
N LEU A 756 1.65 -22.14 -4.36
CA LEU A 756 1.32 -22.07 -5.79
C LEU A 756 0.31 -20.96 -6.08
N LEU A 757 -0.73 -20.84 -5.26
CA LEU A 757 -1.70 -19.74 -5.38
C LEU A 757 -1.06 -18.38 -5.13
N ALA A 758 -0.13 -18.29 -4.16
CA ALA A 758 0.62 -17.07 -3.86
C ALA A 758 1.52 -16.63 -5.01
N VAL A 759 2.22 -17.57 -5.65
CA VAL A 759 3.05 -17.29 -6.83
C VAL A 759 2.17 -16.81 -8.00
N ALA A 760 1.04 -17.45 -8.24
CA ALA A 760 0.09 -17.03 -9.29
C ALA A 760 -0.48 -15.64 -9.01
N ALA A 761 -0.93 -15.37 -7.78
CA ALA A 761 -1.44 -14.06 -7.37
C ALA A 761 -0.35 -12.98 -7.40
N GLY A 762 0.85 -13.31 -6.93
CA GLY A 762 2.03 -12.43 -6.98
C GLY A 762 2.43 -12.09 -8.41
N TRP A 763 2.35 -13.06 -9.35
CA TRP A 763 2.61 -12.83 -10.76
C TRP A 763 1.57 -11.90 -11.40
N LEU A 764 0.28 -12.11 -11.09
CA LEU A 764 -0.79 -11.23 -11.57
C LEU A 764 -0.59 -9.79 -11.05
N LEU A 765 -0.28 -9.62 -9.76
CA LEU A 765 -0.01 -8.30 -9.18
C LEU A 765 1.25 -7.67 -9.80
N ALA A 766 2.33 -8.43 -9.94
CA ALA A 766 3.57 -7.95 -10.52
C ALA A 766 3.36 -7.50 -11.98
N HIS A 767 2.64 -8.29 -12.79
CA HIS A 767 2.46 -8.01 -14.21
C HIS A 767 1.44 -6.91 -14.50
N PHE A 768 0.25 -6.94 -13.86
CA PHE A 768 -0.87 -6.03 -14.19
C PHE A 768 -0.97 -4.79 -13.31
N VAL A 769 -0.39 -4.81 -12.10
CA VAL A 769 -0.47 -3.68 -11.14
C VAL A 769 0.85 -2.94 -11.03
N PHE A 770 1.96 -3.69 -10.94
CA PHE A 770 3.28 -3.11 -10.74
C PHE A 770 4.12 -3.05 -12.03
N GLU A 771 3.66 -3.68 -13.12
CA GLU A 771 4.38 -3.79 -14.40
C GLU A 771 5.84 -4.23 -14.22
N ALA A 772 6.05 -5.21 -13.34
CA ALA A 772 7.34 -5.63 -12.83
C ALA A 772 7.60 -7.12 -13.05
N PRO A 773 8.85 -7.56 -13.25
CA PRO A 773 9.18 -8.98 -13.18
C PRO A 773 8.98 -9.49 -11.74
N LEU A 774 8.26 -10.61 -11.58
CA LEU A 774 8.08 -11.24 -10.27
C LEU A 774 9.42 -11.73 -9.72
N VAL A 775 9.78 -11.29 -8.52
CA VAL A 775 10.93 -11.81 -7.78
C VAL A 775 10.46 -12.86 -6.78
N VAL A 776 10.89 -14.10 -6.96
CA VAL A 776 10.54 -15.22 -6.07
C VAL A 776 11.79 -15.67 -5.32
N PRO A 777 12.02 -15.21 -4.09
CA PRO A 777 13.14 -15.72 -3.29
C PRO A 777 12.88 -17.16 -2.86
N PRO A 778 13.71 -18.16 -3.28
CA PRO A 778 13.45 -19.58 -2.98
C PRO A 778 13.38 -19.85 -1.46
N PHE A 779 14.23 -19.17 -0.70
CA PHE A 779 14.28 -19.29 0.76
C PHE A 779 12.93 -18.93 1.41
N VAL A 780 12.23 -17.90 0.91
CA VAL A 780 10.94 -17.47 1.45
C VAL A 780 9.86 -18.54 1.25
N LEU A 781 9.83 -19.16 0.07
CA LEU A 781 8.88 -20.25 -0.20
C LEU A 781 9.16 -21.47 0.69
N VAL A 782 10.43 -21.87 0.81
CA VAL A 782 10.82 -23.00 1.66
C VAL A 782 10.51 -22.70 3.13
N ALA A 783 10.86 -21.51 3.62
CA ALA A 783 10.56 -21.10 4.99
C ALA A 783 9.04 -21.04 5.27
N GLY A 784 8.26 -20.55 4.29
CA GLY A 784 6.80 -20.51 4.38
C GLY A 784 6.18 -21.91 4.47
N VAL A 785 6.62 -22.82 3.59
CA VAL A 785 6.19 -24.24 3.62
C VAL A 785 6.56 -24.90 4.94
N ALA A 786 7.80 -24.72 5.40
CA ALA A 786 8.27 -25.28 6.67
C ALA A 786 7.48 -24.70 7.87
N GLY A 787 7.26 -23.38 7.90
CA GLY A 787 6.54 -22.70 8.97
C GLY A 787 5.07 -23.15 9.10
N VAL A 788 4.34 -23.20 7.98
CA VAL A 788 2.94 -23.67 7.96
C VAL A 788 2.86 -25.16 8.34
N THR A 789 3.79 -25.98 7.85
CA THR A 789 3.87 -27.42 8.20
C THR A 789 4.15 -27.59 9.69
N ALA A 790 5.12 -26.88 10.23
CA ALA A 790 5.45 -26.93 11.65
C ALA A 790 4.27 -26.48 12.53
N ALA A 791 3.61 -25.37 12.19
CA ALA A 791 2.42 -24.90 12.90
C ALA A 791 1.29 -25.94 12.89
N THR A 792 1.07 -26.61 11.74
CA THR A 792 0.06 -27.66 11.60
C THR A 792 0.39 -28.88 12.47
N VAL A 793 1.65 -29.32 12.47
CA VAL A 793 2.12 -30.45 13.30
C VAL A 793 2.00 -30.14 14.78
N VAL A 794 2.46 -28.96 15.22
CA VAL A 794 2.39 -28.55 16.64
C VAL A 794 0.94 -28.45 17.09
N THR A 795 0.07 -27.83 16.32
CA THR A 795 -1.36 -27.70 16.65
C THR A 795 -2.03 -29.07 16.70
N GLY A 796 -1.75 -29.93 15.71
CA GLY A 796 -2.27 -31.31 15.68
C GLY A 796 -1.80 -32.13 16.83
N TRP A 797 -0.53 -32.04 17.23
CA TRP A 797 0.05 -32.74 18.38
C TRP A 797 -0.56 -32.27 19.70
N LEU A 798 -0.66 -30.92 19.88
CA LEU A 798 -1.28 -30.38 21.12
C LEU A 798 -2.74 -30.78 21.27
N ALA A 799 -3.52 -30.71 20.20
CA ALA A 799 -4.94 -31.05 20.22
C ALA A 799 -5.22 -32.56 20.46
N ASN A 800 -4.28 -33.43 20.05
CA ASN A 800 -4.40 -34.90 20.28
C ASN A 800 -3.59 -35.41 21.49
N ARG A 801 -3.04 -34.50 22.28
CA ARG A 801 -2.28 -34.90 23.48
C ARG A 801 -3.14 -35.78 24.40
N GLY A 802 -2.64 -36.97 24.77
CA GLY A 802 -3.34 -37.97 25.60
C GLY A 802 -4.21 -38.98 24.85
N VAL A 803 -4.54 -38.77 23.55
CA VAL A 803 -5.35 -39.73 22.76
C VAL A 803 -4.67 -41.12 22.66
N ALA A 804 -3.34 -41.12 22.49
CA ALA A 804 -2.55 -42.34 22.43
C ALA A 804 -2.34 -43.03 23.78
N ASP A 805 -2.63 -42.38 24.90
CA ASP A 805 -2.35 -42.88 26.26
C ASP A 805 -3.56 -43.53 26.95
N HIS A 806 -4.78 -43.32 26.40
CA HIS A 806 -6.00 -43.93 26.96
C HIS A 806 -5.96 -45.48 26.91
N PRO A 807 -6.32 -46.17 28.03
CA PRO A 807 -6.39 -47.63 28.05
C PRO A 807 -7.53 -48.15 27.15
N PRO A 808 -7.29 -49.18 26.32
CA PRO A 808 -8.32 -49.69 25.41
C PRO A 808 -9.59 -50.21 26.13
N LEU A 809 -9.44 -50.81 27.30
CA LEU A 809 -10.53 -51.40 28.10
C LEU A 809 -11.55 -50.35 28.62
N GLU A 810 -11.11 -49.13 28.94
CA GLU A 810 -12.01 -48.09 29.43
C GLU A 810 -12.93 -47.56 28.32
N VAL A 811 -12.39 -47.42 27.11
CA VAL A 811 -13.17 -46.93 25.97
C VAL A 811 -14.18 -47.97 25.46
N LEU A 812 -13.79 -49.27 25.49
CA LEU A 812 -14.69 -50.34 25.11
C LEU A 812 -15.82 -50.58 26.14
N ARG A 813 -15.56 -50.33 27.46
CA ARG A 813 -16.60 -50.39 28.51
C ARG A 813 -17.60 -49.22 28.46
N GLN A 814 -17.25 -48.07 27.92
CA GLN A 814 -18.17 -46.95 27.80
C GLN A 814 -19.12 -47.05 26.58
N GLU A 815 -18.86 -47.98 25.67
CA GLU A 815 -19.66 -48.21 24.46
C GLU A 815 -20.49 -49.50 24.47
N GLY A 816 -20.24 -50.43 25.40
CA GLY A 816 -21.10 -51.55 25.71
C GLY A 816 -22.04 -51.26 26.87
#